data_9c0561511e11034c242b42404636ec7d
#
_entry.id   9c0561511e11034c242b42404636ec7d
#
_cell.length_a   1.000
_cell.length_b   1.000
_cell.length_c   1.000
_cell.angle_alpha   90.00
_cell.angle_beta   90.00
_cell.angle_gamma   90.00
#
_symmetry.space_group_name_H-M   'P 1'
#
loop_
_entity.id
_entity.type
_entity.pdbx_description
1 polymer ?
#
loop_
_entity_poly.entity_id
_entity_poly.type
_entity_poly.pdbx_seq_one_letter_code
_entity_poly.pdbx_strand_id
1 'polypeptide(L)'
;MRTRSISTATALAVLFSSAVLSVTAAGSASAASAAVASPGGIVVDGALKRVFVGDQSAGKILAADYSGALVGSVSGVGAVSDLAVSEDGATLYAAVGNTHEIVALDAATLGVKTRYAVATDTGPRHIAFAGGKVWFTYGDQWDGDLGSVDPSVDPASGADAVTLGRFSSKVWGPALLDTDPSSPGLLAVGETGLSTDSMAVLDVSGDTPQQLAWHHGDYTLNSGIGDIDLVPGTSRVLVDGAQRNAYADGKFTAAGAYPSGQRADIAPNGLVAQIDGTKVAVYRPDATKPLRTYTIGTSGTADLAWAPDSSRVFALVGTSGGYTLKALTDPTLNVPSLTVNAPSTATRGKQLTVTGKLSATVPLPSGVSLQVTRTDVESPNGKALPSVKAKADGSYSFTDTPPAGGTVTYKVAYAGDAQHTAVSASDKVSVPRTKPTLTLNKNGNVYNYGAGVSFTAHLGSTYKNRTVEIWANPFGSDKPNKLLKTGKVNSSGNISATVNMTRDTDVTAVFKGDARTAPRTVKSTAYARVKISTAVSKHYKTGKIGSTSYYWFHKSTDPVLTTTMTYYKGRKQRFDLQVYSGGKWYSADSEYFPLGTDGKCAVRLEAPGQSGIKARMRSTYVNGSSGDTVNSTTYGPWKYLYFSK
;
A
#
# COMPACT_ATOMS: atom_id res chain seq x y z
N MET A 1 49.23 0.07 -34.18
CA MET A 1 49.08 -0.90 -35.31
C MET A 1 48.40 -2.14 -34.82
N ARG A 2 47.23 -2.44 -35.40
CA ARG A 2 46.54 -3.76 -35.53
C ARG A 2 46.27 -4.54 -34.24
N THR A 3 45.04 -4.62 -33.78
CA THR A 3 43.78 -5.30 -34.19
C THR A 3 43.68 -6.80 -33.91
N ARG A 4 42.55 -7.16 -33.28
CA ARG A 4 41.77 -8.42 -33.36
C ARG A 4 42.19 -9.54 -32.41
N SER A 5 41.32 -10.42 -31.90
CA SER A 5 39.84 -10.58 -31.91
C SER A 5 39.47 -11.77 -31.03
N ILE A 6 38.32 -11.70 -30.39
CA ILE A 6 37.29 -12.72 -30.11
C ILE A 6 37.68 -14.19 -30.00
N SER A 7 37.29 -14.84 -28.90
CA SER A 7 36.64 -16.16 -28.92
C SER A 7 35.84 -16.44 -27.64
N THR A 8 34.60 -16.72 -27.80
CA THR A 8 33.61 -17.30 -26.92
C THR A 8 33.97 -18.74 -26.52
N ALA A 9 33.82 -19.07 -25.23
CA ALA A 9 33.64 -20.46 -24.81
C ALA A 9 32.64 -20.51 -23.66
N THR A 10 31.47 -21.06 -23.95
CA THR A 10 30.38 -21.44 -23.07
C THR A 10 30.84 -22.58 -22.17
N ALA A 11 30.79 -22.41 -20.86
CA ALA A 11 30.86 -23.50 -19.91
C ALA A 11 29.60 -23.50 -19.05
N LEU A 12 28.75 -24.50 -19.29
CA LEU A 12 27.55 -24.84 -18.56
C LEU A 12 27.98 -25.49 -17.23
N ALA A 13 27.81 -24.79 -16.11
CA ALA A 13 27.92 -25.37 -14.77
C ALA A 13 26.52 -25.50 -14.18
N VAL A 14 26.02 -26.74 -14.13
CA VAL A 14 24.79 -27.10 -13.39
C VAL A 14 25.14 -27.15 -11.91
N LEU A 15 24.71 -26.18 -11.16
CA LEU A 15 24.69 -26.21 -9.70
C LEU A 15 23.27 -26.51 -9.22
N PHE A 16 23.07 -27.70 -8.68
CA PHE A 16 21.92 -28.02 -7.86
C PHE A 16 22.02 -27.20 -6.56
N SER A 17 21.23 -26.13 -6.44
CA SER A 17 20.96 -25.51 -5.17
C SER A 17 19.51 -25.79 -4.80
N SER A 18 19.32 -26.50 -3.70
CA SER A 18 18.05 -26.69 -3.03
C SER A 18 17.41 -25.32 -2.74
N ALA A 19 16.46 -24.92 -3.59
CA ALA A 19 15.60 -23.79 -3.34
C ALA A 19 14.64 -24.15 -2.22
N VAL A 20 14.87 -23.59 -1.05
CA VAL A 20 13.82 -23.40 -0.06
C VAL A 20 12.76 -22.52 -0.74
N LEU A 21 11.59 -23.10 -1.03
CA LEU A 21 10.42 -22.38 -1.50
C LEU A 21 9.96 -21.46 -0.37
N SER A 22 10.49 -20.25 -0.33
CA SER A 22 9.78 -19.14 0.30
C SER A 22 8.59 -18.83 -0.61
N VAL A 23 7.41 -19.28 -0.22
CA VAL A 23 6.16 -18.74 -0.75
C VAL A 23 6.09 -17.27 -0.32
N THR A 24 6.74 -16.40 -1.08
CA THR A 24 6.33 -15.02 -1.14
C THR A 24 4.95 -15.08 -1.79
N ALA A 25 3.91 -14.76 -1.03
CA ALA A 25 2.62 -14.42 -1.60
C ALA A 25 2.92 -13.43 -2.73
N ALA A 26 2.78 -13.88 -3.97
CA ALA A 26 2.72 -12.99 -5.11
C ALA A 26 1.55 -12.08 -4.78
N GLY A 27 1.83 -10.82 -4.48
CA GLY A 27 0.81 -9.80 -4.43
C GLY A 27 0.09 -9.91 -5.76
N SER A 28 -1.19 -10.30 -5.72
CA SER A 28 -2.06 -10.25 -6.87
C SER A 28 -1.89 -8.85 -7.44
N ALA A 29 -1.39 -8.74 -8.65
CA ALA A 29 -1.46 -7.49 -9.38
C ALA A 29 -2.94 -7.11 -9.35
N SER A 30 -3.28 -6.02 -8.64
CA SER A 30 -4.66 -5.54 -8.57
C SER A 30 -5.05 -5.27 -10.02
N ALA A 31 -6.02 -6.03 -10.52
CA ALA A 31 -6.56 -5.77 -11.85
C ALA A 31 -7.02 -4.32 -11.89
N ALA A 32 -6.75 -3.62 -12.99
CA ALA A 32 -7.13 -2.22 -13.13
C ALA A 32 -8.66 -2.10 -12.99
N SER A 33 -9.12 -1.20 -12.13
CA SER A 33 -10.54 -0.88 -12.02
C SER A 33 -11.02 -0.19 -13.31
N ALA A 34 -12.26 -0.44 -13.71
CA ALA A 34 -12.88 0.31 -14.80
C ALA A 34 -12.98 1.79 -14.40
N ALA A 35 -12.40 2.67 -15.23
CA ALA A 35 -12.38 4.10 -14.99
C ALA A 35 -12.89 4.86 -16.23
N VAL A 36 -13.77 5.85 -16.01
CA VAL A 36 -14.38 6.68 -17.04
C VAL A 36 -14.17 8.15 -16.72
N ALA A 37 -14.06 8.96 -17.76
CA ALA A 37 -13.91 10.41 -17.60
C ALA A 37 -15.28 11.09 -17.39
N SER A 38 -16.31 10.65 -18.14
CA SER A 38 -17.68 11.16 -18.05
C SER A 38 -18.66 10.00 -18.13
N PRO A 39 -19.34 9.64 -17.03
CA PRO A 39 -20.30 8.54 -17.02
C PRO A 39 -21.42 8.72 -18.04
N GLY A 40 -21.72 7.66 -18.78
CA GLY A 40 -22.81 7.54 -19.74
C GLY A 40 -23.62 6.27 -19.46
N GLY A 41 -24.12 6.17 -18.22
CA GLY A 41 -24.90 5.04 -17.74
C GLY A 41 -24.06 3.89 -17.17
N ILE A 42 -24.68 3.11 -16.28
CA ILE A 42 -24.17 1.87 -15.71
C ILE A 42 -25.28 0.82 -15.75
N VAL A 43 -24.98 -0.38 -16.23
CA VAL A 43 -25.94 -1.49 -16.22
C VAL A 43 -25.26 -2.79 -15.88
N VAL A 44 -25.97 -3.71 -15.23
CA VAL A 44 -25.43 -4.99 -14.77
C VAL A 44 -26.13 -6.14 -15.46
N ASP A 45 -25.35 -7.00 -16.08
CA ASP A 45 -25.79 -8.28 -16.63
C ASP A 45 -25.54 -9.40 -15.62
N GLY A 46 -26.64 -10.01 -15.16
CA GLY A 46 -26.60 -11.11 -14.21
C GLY A 46 -26.15 -12.44 -14.79
N ALA A 47 -26.40 -12.69 -16.08
CA ALA A 47 -26.03 -13.93 -16.77
C ALA A 47 -24.54 -14.03 -17.00
N LEU A 48 -23.93 -12.98 -17.53
CA LEU A 48 -22.48 -12.89 -17.76
C LEU A 48 -21.70 -12.49 -16.51
N LYS A 49 -22.38 -12.04 -15.45
CA LYS A 49 -21.77 -11.39 -14.27
C LYS A 49 -20.83 -10.26 -14.67
N ARG A 50 -21.34 -9.36 -15.49
CA ARG A 50 -20.64 -8.18 -16.00
C ARG A 50 -21.34 -6.89 -15.63
N VAL A 51 -20.54 -5.85 -15.50
CA VAL A 51 -20.99 -4.47 -15.33
C VAL A 51 -20.52 -3.69 -16.54
N PHE A 52 -21.42 -3.06 -17.26
CA PHE A 52 -21.11 -2.18 -18.36
C PHE A 52 -21.21 -0.73 -17.92
N VAL A 53 -20.22 0.06 -18.33
CA VAL A 53 -20.13 1.50 -18.03
C VAL A 53 -19.85 2.25 -19.30
N GLY A 54 -20.71 3.21 -19.64
CA GLY A 54 -20.50 4.15 -20.74
C GLY A 54 -19.52 5.25 -20.34
N ASP A 55 -18.68 5.67 -21.26
CA ASP A 55 -17.87 6.88 -21.17
C ASP A 55 -18.24 7.82 -22.31
N GLN A 56 -19.07 8.81 -21.99
CA GLN A 56 -19.60 9.75 -22.96
C GLN A 56 -18.48 10.54 -23.66
N SER A 57 -17.52 11.05 -22.90
CA SER A 57 -16.44 11.88 -23.44
C SER A 57 -15.41 11.11 -24.26
N ALA A 58 -15.19 9.83 -23.92
CA ALA A 58 -14.22 8.97 -24.62
C ALA A 58 -14.85 8.15 -25.75
N GLY A 59 -16.18 8.17 -25.90
CA GLY A 59 -16.91 7.41 -26.92
C GLY A 59 -16.69 5.91 -26.82
N LYS A 60 -16.68 5.37 -25.59
CA LYS A 60 -16.37 3.97 -25.33
C LYS A 60 -17.32 3.34 -24.30
N ILE A 61 -17.36 2.00 -24.30
CA ILE A 61 -18.03 1.22 -23.25
C ILE A 61 -16.98 0.30 -22.62
N LEU A 62 -16.96 0.26 -21.31
CA LEU A 62 -16.13 -0.62 -20.50
C LEU A 62 -16.98 -1.79 -19.99
N ALA A 63 -16.41 -2.99 -19.95
CA ALA A 63 -16.97 -4.14 -19.25
C ALA A 63 -16.07 -4.52 -18.09
N ALA A 64 -16.64 -4.62 -16.91
CA ALA A 64 -15.98 -5.10 -15.70
C ALA A 64 -16.63 -6.39 -15.20
N ASP A 65 -15.89 -7.17 -14.43
CA ASP A 65 -16.46 -8.30 -13.70
C ASP A 65 -17.10 -7.85 -12.37
N TYR A 66 -17.68 -8.80 -11.65
CA TYR A 66 -18.33 -8.52 -10.35
C TYR A 66 -17.34 -8.12 -9.23
N SER A 67 -16.04 -8.17 -9.45
CA SER A 67 -15.05 -7.57 -8.54
C SER A 67 -14.79 -6.07 -8.85
N GLY A 68 -15.31 -5.56 -9.97
CA GLY A 68 -15.02 -4.23 -10.49
C GLY A 68 -13.77 -4.17 -11.37
N ALA A 69 -13.16 -5.32 -11.67
CA ALA A 69 -11.97 -5.42 -12.51
C ALA A 69 -12.36 -5.33 -14.00
N LEU A 70 -11.63 -4.51 -14.76
CA LEU A 70 -11.83 -4.36 -16.19
C LEU A 70 -11.54 -5.69 -16.93
N VAL A 71 -12.52 -6.17 -17.71
CA VAL A 71 -12.42 -7.42 -18.49
C VAL A 71 -12.55 -7.19 -19.99
N GLY A 72 -13.00 -6.01 -20.42
CA GLY A 72 -13.12 -5.67 -21.83
C GLY A 72 -13.48 -4.22 -22.06
N SER A 73 -13.31 -3.75 -23.28
CA SER A 73 -13.77 -2.43 -23.69
C SER A 73 -13.95 -2.36 -25.21
N VAL A 74 -14.86 -1.50 -25.65
CA VAL A 74 -15.02 -1.14 -27.06
C VAL A 74 -14.97 0.38 -27.19
N SER A 75 -14.31 0.88 -28.22
CA SER A 75 -14.17 2.32 -28.53
C SER A 75 -14.79 2.63 -29.88
N GLY A 76 -15.05 3.91 -30.16
CA GLY A 76 -15.66 4.37 -31.41
C GLY A 76 -17.16 4.09 -31.51
N VAL A 77 -17.81 3.88 -30.35
CA VAL A 77 -19.27 3.72 -30.29
C VAL A 77 -19.97 5.06 -30.53
N GLY A 78 -19.39 6.16 -30.09
CA GLY A 78 -19.95 7.52 -30.04
C GLY A 78 -20.14 7.99 -28.60
N ALA A 79 -20.67 9.18 -28.41
CA ALA A 79 -20.92 9.72 -27.06
C ALA A 79 -22.07 8.98 -26.39
N VAL A 80 -21.73 7.91 -25.68
CA VAL A 80 -22.69 7.07 -24.95
C VAL A 80 -23.31 7.89 -23.83
N SER A 81 -24.61 8.09 -23.85
CA SER A 81 -25.35 8.82 -22.83
C SER A 81 -26.02 7.91 -21.81
N ASP A 82 -26.39 6.68 -22.21
CA ASP A 82 -27.02 5.69 -21.31
C ASP A 82 -26.91 4.28 -21.89
N LEU A 83 -27.16 3.26 -21.06
CA LEU A 83 -27.04 1.84 -21.39
C LEU A 83 -28.24 1.03 -20.90
N ALA A 84 -28.64 0.03 -21.69
CA ALA A 84 -29.62 -0.98 -21.28
C ALA A 84 -29.20 -2.38 -21.75
N VAL A 85 -29.62 -3.43 -21.03
CA VAL A 85 -29.39 -4.83 -21.40
C VAL A 85 -30.70 -5.49 -21.75
N SER A 86 -30.72 -6.33 -22.80
CA SER A 86 -31.88 -7.15 -23.12
C SER A 86 -32.24 -8.10 -21.97
N GLU A 87 -33.50 -8.53 -21.90
CA GLU A 87 -34.00 -9.43 -20.84
C GLU A 87 -33.21 -10.74 -20.75
N ASP A 88 -32.75 -11.26 -21.87
CA ASP A 88 -31.94 -12.49 -21.95
C ASP A 88 -30.44 -12.26 -21.64
N GLY A 89 -29.99 -11.00 -21.43
CA GLY A 89 -28.60 -10.63 -21.21
C GLY A 89 -27.70 -10.74 -22.46
N ALA A 90 -28.23 -11.06 -23.64
CA ALA A 90 -27.42 -11.32 -24.82
C ALA A 90 -27.04 -10.05 -25.61
N THR A 91 -27.75 -8.97 -25.41
CA THR A 91 -27.53 -7.72 -26.14
C THR A 91 -27.46 -6.52 -25.20
N LEU A 92 -26.39 -5.75 -25.35
CA LEU A 92 -26.21 -4.45 -24.70
C LEU A 92 -26.62 -3.36 -25.71
N TYR A 93 -27.49 -2.46 -25.30
CA TYR A 93 -27.90 -1.28 -26.07
C TYR A 93 -27.28 -0.03 -25.48
N ALA A 94 -26.84 0.87 -26.35
CA ALA A 94 -26.28 2.16 -25.97
C ALA A 94 -27.03 3.28 -26.70
N ALA A 95 -27.50 4.27 -25.96
CA ALA A 95 -27.96 5.51 -26.51
C ALA A 95 -26.75 6.39 -26.88
N VAL A 96 -26.67 6.82 -28.14
CA VAL A 96 -25.55 7.62 -28.66
C VAL A 96 -26.10 8.92 -29.23
N GLY A 97 -26.14 9.94 -28.35
CA GLY A 97 -26.81 11.20 -28.68
C GLY A 97 -26.15 11.98 -29.82
N ASN A 98 -24.82 11.98 -29.91
CA ASN A 98 -24.09 12.78 -30.91
C ASN A 98 -24.16 12.22 -32.34
N THR A 99 -24.45 10.94 -32.53
CA THR A 99 -24.64 10.33 -33.86
C THR A 99 -26.10 9.98 -34.14
N HIS A 100 -26.99 10.31 -33.21
CA HIS A 100 -28.44 10.04 -33.30
C HIS A 100 -28.73 8.55 -33.55
N GLU A 101 -28.12 7.69 -32.75
CA GLU A 101 -28.23 6.24 -32.92
C GLU A 101 -28.51 5.53 -31.60
N ILE A 102 -29.17 4.39 -31.69
CA ILE A 102 -29.12 3.34 -30.67
C ILE A 102 -28.26 2.22 -31.24
N VAL A 103 -27.18 1.88 -30.51
CA VAL A 103 -26.23 0.86 -30.93
C VAL A 103 -26.48 -0.41 -30.15
N ALA A 104 -26.75 -1.50 -30.85
CA ALA A 104 -26.85 -2.84 -30.26
C ALA A 104 -25.49 -3.55 -30.36
N LEU A 105 -25.00 -4.06 -29.24
CA LEU A 105 -23.75 -4.78 -29.11
C LEU A 105 -23.99 -6.18 -28.55
N ASP A 106 -23.16 -7.11 -28.91
CA ASP A 106 -23.11 -8.40 -28.24
C ASP A 106 -22.54 -8.23 -26.83
N ALA A 107 -23.29 -8.58 -25.80
CA ALA A 107 -22.89 -8.33 -24.41
C ALA A 107 -21.65 -9.13 -23.98
N ALA A 108 -21.40 -10.30 -24.59
CA ALA A 108 -20.24 -11.13 -24.26
C ALA A 108 -18.95 -10.60 -24.89
N THR A 109 -18.99 -10.12 -26.12
CA THR A 109 -17.82 -9.73 -26.92
C THR A 109 -17.66 -8.23 -27.12
N LEU A 110 -18.69 -7.43 -26.85
CA LEU A 110 -18.81 -6.00 -27.15
C LEU A 110 -18.74 -5.69 -28.68
N GLY A 111 -18.93 -6.68 -29.52
CA GLY A 111 -19.03 -6.50 -30.96
C GLY A 111 -20.34 -5.80 -31.33
N VAL A 112 -20.28 -4.77 -32.20
CA VAL A 112 -21.47 -4.09 -32.70
C VAL A 112 -22.26 -5.06 -33.57
N LYS A 113 -23.55 -5.29 -33.22
CA LYS A 113 -24.51 -6.11 -34.00
C LYS A 113 -25.25 -5.22 -35.00
N THR A 114 -25.82 -4.11 -34.54
CA THR A 114 -26.71 -3.26 -35.34
C THR A 114 -26.65 -1.83 -34.84
N ARG A 115 -26.92 -0.89 -35.74
CA ARG A 115 -27.12 0.52 -35.44
C ARG A 115 -28.50 0.94 -35.94
N TYR A 116 -29.30 1.51 -35.06
CA TYR A 116 -30.63 2.02 -35.36
C TYR A 116 -30.57 3.54 -35.41
N ALA A 117 -30.76 4.14 -36.56
CA ALA A 117 -30.78 5.59 -36.73
C ALA A 117 -32.06 6.18 -36.12
N VAL A 118 -31.90 7.21 -35.29
CA VAL A 118 -32.99 7.96 -34.66
C VAL A 118 -33.12 9.30 -35.39
N ALA A 119 -34.15 9.41 -36.22
CA ALA A 119 -34.38 10.57 -37.09
C ALA A 119 -35.05 11.72 -36.33
N THR A 120 -34.34 12.33 -35.37
CA THR A 120 -34.78 13.46 -34.52
C THR A 120 -33.71 14.52 -34.49
N ASP A 121 -34.06 15.79 -34.17
CA ASP A 121 -33.13 16.91 -34.08
C ASP A 121 -32.14 16.76 -32.92
N THR A 122 -32.57 16.12 -31.85
CA THR A 122 -31.70 15.74 -30.71
C THR A 122 -31.58 14.23 -30.67
N GLY A 123 -30.41 13.68 -30.47
CA GLY A 123 -30.23 12.23 -30.35
C GLY A 123 -30.88 11.63 -29.10
N PRO A 124 -30.89 10.27 -28.98
CA PRO A 124 -31.43 9.59 -27.82
C PRO A 124 -30.61 9.92 -26.56
N ARG A 125 -31.29 10.07 -25.42
CA ARG A 125 -30.70 10.47 -24.15
C ARG A 125 -30.66 9.35 -23.13
N HIS A 126 -31.82 8.86 -22.70
CA HIS A 126 -31.99 7.76 -21.76
C HIS A 126 -32.59 6.58 -22.47
N ILE A 127 -32.27 5.36 -22.01
CA ILE A 127 -32.64 4.12 -22.66
C ILE A 127 -33.00 3.06 -21.63
N ALA A 128 -34.05 2.27 -21.93
CA ALA A 128 -34.46 1.13 -21.12
C ALA A 128 -34.98 0.00 -22.00
N PHE A 129 -34.87 -1.24 -21.54
CA PHE A 129 -35.43 -2.41 -22.22
C PHE A 129 -36.66 -2.91 -21.49
N ALA A 130 -37.82 -2.83 -22.12
CA ALA A 130 -39.09 -3.27 -21.54
C ALA A 130 -40.07 -3.76 -22.62
N GLY A 131 -40.88 -4.77 -22.30
CA GLY A 131 -41.89 -5.30 -23.22
C GLY A 131 -41.33 -5.80 -24.54
N GLY A 132 -40.09 -6.34 -24.54
CA GLY A 132 -39.40 -6.83 -25.72
C GLY A 132 -38.85 -5.74 -26.66
N LYS A 133 -38.94 -4.47 -26.29
CA LYS A 133 -38.49 -3.31 -27.07
C LYS A 133 -37.47 -2.48 -26.30
N VAL A 134 -36.66 -1.72 -27.04
CA VAL A 134 -35.76 -0.71 -26.48
C VAL A 134 -36.50 0.63 -26.48
N TRP A 135 -36.78 1.17 -25.33
CA TRP A 135 -37.40 2.49 -25.16
C TRP A 135 -36.31 3.53 -24.99
N PHE A 136 -36.53 4.72 -25.54
CA PHE A 136 -35.57 5.84 -25.40
C PHE A 136 -36.31 7.18 -25.37
N THR A 137 -35.66 8.17 -24.74
CA THR A 137 -36.12 9.55 -24.72
C THR A 137 -35.31 10.41 -25.67
N TYR A 138 -35.94 11.40 -26.28
CA TYR A 138 -35.32 12.35 -27.18
C TYR A 138 -36.02 13.71 -27.08
N GLY A 139 -35.49 14.73 -27.77
CA GLY A 139 -36.06 16.08 -27.79
C GLY A 139 -35.61 16.95 -26.62
N ASP A 140 -36.19 18.14 -26.58
CA ASP A 140 -36.03 19.08 -25.47
C ASP A 140 -37.39 19.43 -24.84
N GLN A 141 -37.48 20.47 -24.02
CA GLN A 141 -38.72 20.84 -23.32
C GLN A 141 -39.87 21.21 -24.26
N TRP A 142 -39.67 21.31 -25.56
CA TRP A 142 -40.68 21.70 -26.53
C TRP A 142 -41.13 20.55 -27.42
N ASP A 143 -40.26 19.60 -27.70
CA ASP A 143 -40.49 18.49 -28.62
C ASP A 143 -40.11 17.11 -28.02
N GLY A 144 -39.96 17.07 -26.72
CA GLY A 144 -39.60 15.83 -26.02
C GLY A 144 -40.68 14.75 -26.13
N ASP A 145 -40.22 13.50 -26.37
CA ASP A 145 -41.14 12.34 -26.46
C ASP A 145 -40.36 11.04 -26.21
N LEU A 146 -41.11 9.94 -26.21
CA LEU A 146 -40.58 8.57 -26.22
C LEU A 146 -40.50 8.03 -27.64
N GLY A 147 -39.45 7.31 -27.92
CA GLY A 147 -39.29 6.43 -29.05
C GLY A 147 -39.14 4.98 -28.60
N SER A 148 -39.32 4.05 -29.52
CA SER A 148 -39.02 2.64 -29.31
C SER A 148 -38.28 2.06 -30.50
N VAL A 149 -37.39 1.08 -30.22
CA VAL A 149 -36.77 0.20 -31.23
C VAL A 149 -37.32 -1.20 -31.04
N ASP A 150 -37.80 -1.80 -32.09
CA ASP A 150 -38.09 -3.23 -32.14
C ASP A 150 -36.87 -4.01 -32.62
N PRO A 151 -36.13 -4.68 -31.73
CA PRO A 151 -34.89 -5.35 -32.09
C PRO A 151 -35.10 -6.61 -32.91
N SER A 152 -36.34 -7.07 -33.07
CA SER A 152 -36.67 -8.20 -33.95
C SER A 152 -36.70 -7.81 -35.45
N VAL A 153 -36.79 -6.51 -35.73
CA VAL A 153 -36.76 -5.95 -37.08
C VAL A 153 -35.34 -5.65 -37.50
N ASP A 154 -34.88 -6.28 -38.57
CA ASP A 154 -33.58 -5.98 -39.16
C ASP A 154 -33.68 -4.67 -40.00
N PRO A 155 -32.98 -3.60 -39.66
CA PRO A 155 -32.99 -2.36 -40.46
C PRO A 155 -32.56 -2.58 -41.90
N ALA A 156 -31.72 -3.58 -42.19
CA ALA A 156 -31.29 -3.92 -43.55
C ALA A 156 -32.44 -4.47 -44.41
N SER A 157 -33.55 -4.92 -43.81
CA SER A 157 -34.73 -5.40 -44.54
C SER A 157 -35.54 -4.27 -45.19
N GLY A 158 -35.26 -3.01 -44.86
CA GLY A 158 -36.05 -1.85 -45.28
C GLY A 158 -37.33 -1.60 -44.46
N ALA A 159 -37.55 -2.38 -43.40
CA ALA A 159 -38.64 -2.15 -42.48
C ALA A 159 -38.18 -1.19 -41.33
N ASP A 160 -39.10 -0.33 -40.89
CA ASP A 160 -38.82 0.61 -39.82
C ASP A 160 -38.77 -0.08 -38.45
N ALA A 161 -37.58 -0.25 -37.91
CA ALA A 161 -37.37 -0.76 -36.55
C ALA A 161 -37.64 0.32 -35.48
N VAL A 162 -37.52 1.59 -35.84
CA VAL A 162 -37.63 2.74 -34.95
C VAL A 162 -39.03 3.38 -35.09
N THR A 163 -39.70 3.58 -33.98
CA THR A 163 -40.98 4.30 -33.92
C THR A 163 -40.83 5.48 -32.96
N LEU A 164 -41.16 6.70 -33.42
CA LEU A 164 -41.13 7.93 -32.64
C LEU A 164 -42.57 8.30 -32.18
N GLY A 165 -42.70 9.31 -31.29
CA GLY A 165 -43.99 9.84 -30.87
C GLY A 165 -44.82 8.86 -30.03
N ARG A 166 -44.19 8.08 -29.17
CA ARG A 166 -44.84 7.00 -28.42
C ARG A 166 -45.64 7.49 -27.22
N PHE A 167 -45.37 8.71 -26.73
CA PHE A 167 -46.08 9.32 -25.59
C PHE A 167 -46.23 10.83 -25.79
N SER A 168 -46.66 11.22 -26.96
CA SER A 168 -46.71 12.60 -27.44
C SER A 168 -47.51 13.53 -26.53
N SER A 169 -46.96 14.75 -26.34
CA SER A 169 -47.51 15.80 -25.48
C SER A 169 -47.60 15.46 -23.99
N LYS A 170 -46.91 14.44 -23.55
CA LYS A 170 -46.89 13.97 -22.16
C LYS A 170 -45.51 13.99 -21.50
N VAL A 171 -44.48 14.02 -22.31
CA VAL A 171 -43.07 14.10 -21.88
C VAL A 171 -42.46 15.37 -22.44
N TRP A 172 -41.87 16.20 -21.59
CA TRP A 172 -41.30 17.48 -21.95
C TRP A 172 -39.81 17.53 -21.67
N GLY A 173 -39.04 16.99 -22.57
CA GLY A 173 -37.59 16.96 -22.45
C GLY A 173 -37.01 15.57 -22.26
N PRO A 174 -35.71 15.46 -22.03
CA PRO A 174 -35.04 14.18 -21.84
C PRO A 174 -35.43 13.57 -20.50
N ALA A 175 -36.48 12.73 -20.49
CA ALA A 175 -36.91 12.04 -19.29
C ALA A 175 -36.01 10.84 -18.97
N LEU A 176 -35.82 10.56 -17.68
CA LEU A 176 -35.23 9.35 -17.16
C LEU A 176 -36.16 8.17 -17.39
N LEU A 177 -35.58 6.99 -17.59
CA LEU A 177 -36.31 5.75 -17.78
C LEU A 177 -35.82 4.70 -16.77
N ASP A 178 -36.79 3.95 -16.19
CA ASP A 178 -36.47 2.79 -15.37
C ASP A 178 -37.45 1.63 -15.62
N THR A 179 -37.00 0.41 -15.32
CA THR A 179 -37.72 -0.85 -15.55
C THR A 179 -37.71 -1.75 -14.33
N ASP A 180 -38.75 -2.52 -14.14
CA ASP A 180 -38.82 -3.55 -13.10
C ASP A 180 -38.57 -4.95 -13.69
N PRO A 181 -37.46 -5.61 -13.39
CA PRO A 181 -37.19 -6.97 -13.85
C PRO A 181 -38.27 -8.01 -13.42
N SER A 182 -39.01 -7.73 -12.35
CA SER A 182 -40.12 -8.61 -11.92
C SER A 182 -41.41 -8.35 -12.70
N SER A 183 -41.45 -7.26 -13.44
CA SER A 183 -42.59 -6.83 -14.28
C SER A 183 -42.07 -6.23 -15.59
N PRO A 184 -41.54 -7.08 -16.50
CA PRO A 184 -40.73 -6.62 -17.65
C PRO A 184 -41.50 -5.79 -18.67
N GLY A 185 -42.85 -5.67 -18.53
CA GLY A 185 -43.68 -4.79 -19.34
C GLY A 185 -43.90 -3.40 -18.74
N LEU A 186 -43.35 -3.09 -17.55
CA LEU A 186 -43.46 -1.77 -16.94
C LEU A 186 -42.32 -0.85 -17.29
N LEU A 187 -42.64 0.43 -17.52
CA LEU A 187 -41.68 1.51 -17.78
C LEU A 187 -42.05 2.72 -16.94
N ALA A 188 -41.16 3.15 -16.04
CA ALA A 188 -41.25 4.45 -15.40
C ALA A 188 -40.58 5.52 -16.26
N VAL A 189 -41.16 6.71 -16.26
CA VAL A 189 -40.71 7.89 -16.99
C VAL A 189 -40.71 9.07 -16.03
N GLY A 190 -39.55 9.74 -15.86
CA GLY A 190 -39.44 10.92 -15.00
C GLY A 190 -38.72 12.06 -15.70
N GLU A 191 -39.40 13.20 -15.91
CA GLU A 191 -38.77 14.37 -16.54
C GLU A 191 -37.72 15.01 -15.64
N THR A 192 -36.58 15.28 -16.20
CA THR A 192 -35.46 15.92 -15.48
C THR A 192 -35.09 17.27 -16.09
N GLY A 193 -34.56 18.16 -15.26
CA GLY A 193 -34.06 19.46 -15.70
C GLY A 193 -35.14 20.51 -16.00
N LEU A 194 -36.40 20.25 -15.65
CA LEU A 194 -37.49 21.18 -15.75
C LEU A 194 -37.78 21.90 -14.44
N SER A 195 -38.56 22.99 -14.52
CA SER A 195 -39.03 23.75 -13.36
C SER A 195 -40.26 23.13 -12.68
N THR A 196 -40.89 22.14 -13.30
CA THR A 196 -42.02 21.34 -12.79
C THR A 196 -41.65 19.88 -12.85
N ASP A 197 -42.26 19.05 -12.02
CA ASP A 197 -42.10 17.62 -12.08
C ASP A 197 -43.20 16.95 -12.92
N SER A 198 -42.78 16.06 -13.82
CA SER A 198 -43.70 15.19 -14.54
C SER A 198 -43.17 13.77 -14.50
N MET A 199 -44.07 12.82 -14.18
CA MET A 199 -43.73 11.42 -14.16
C MET A 199 -44.90 10.54 -14.60
N ALA A 200 -44.55 9.39 -15.17
CA ALA A 200 -45.52 8.40 -15.61
C ALA A 200 -45.07 6.98 -15.29
N VAL A 201 -46.03 6.07 -15.17
CA VAL A 201 -45.78 4.62 -15.28
C VAL A 201 -46.64 4.11 -16.43
N LEU A 202 -45.98 3.40 -17.35
CA LEU A 202 -46.57 2.87 -18.56
C LEU A 202 -46.52 1.34 -18.54
N ASP A 203 -47.57 0.69 -19.03
CA ASP A 203 -47.49 -0.70 -19.50
C ASP A 203 -47.12 -0.69 -20.98
N VAL A 204 -45.98 -1.23 -21.29
CA VAL A 204 -45.41 -1.29 -22.63
C VAL A 204 -45.30 -2.71 -23.18
N SER A 205 -46.01 -3.66 -22.57
CA SER A 205 -46.08 -5.06 -23.02
C SER A 205 -46.76 -5.22 -24.37
N GLY A 206 -47.61 -4.26 -24.75
CA GLY A 206 -48.29 -4.21 -26.04
C GLY A 206 -47.65 -3.28 -27.05
N ASP A 207 -48.22 -3.21 -28.25
CA ASP A 207 -47.71 -2.33 -29.32
C ASP A 207 -47.85 -0.84 -29.02
N THR A 208 -48.86 -0.46 -28.22
CA THR A 208 -49.11 0.92 -27.82
C THR A 208 -48.97 1.04 -26.31
N PRO A 209 -48.15 1.97 -25.80
CA PRO A 209 -48.02 2.20 -24.36
C PRO A 209 -49.36 2.53 -23.71
N GLN A 210 -49.68 1.87 -22.61
CA GLN A 210 -50.85 2.15 -21.81
C GLN A 210 -50.45 2.92 -20.55
N GLN A 211 -51.01 4.11 -20.35
CA GLN A 211 -50.75 4.92 -19.17
C GLN A 211 -51.40 4.32 -17.95
N LEU A 212 -50.63 3.82 -16.98
CA LEU A 212 -51.09 3.33 -15.69
C LEU A 212 -51.25 4.45 -14.67
N ALA A 213 -50.34 5.43 -14.71
CA ALA A 213 -50.43 6.66 -13.92
C ALA A 213 -49.66 7.78 -14.61
N TRP A 214 -50.04 9.02 -14.33
CA TRP A 214 -49.36 10.21 -14.82
C TRP A 214 -49.56 11.38 -13.87
N HIS A 215 -48.51 12.13 -13.65
CA HIS A 215 -48.52 13.38 -12.90
C HIS A 215 -47.76 14.43 -13.71
N HIS A 216 -48.28 15.67 -13.72
CA HIS A 216 -47.70 16.72 -14.52
C HIS A 216 -47.96 18.11 -13.97
N GLY A 217 -46.95 18.94 -13.98
CA GLY A 217 -47.06 20.39 -13.95
C GLY A 217 -47.28 21.05 -12.60
N ASP A 218 -47.16 20.33 -11.48
CA ASP A 218 -47.20 20.93 -10.15
C ASP A 218 -46.07 20.40 -9.25
N TYR A 219 -45.98 20.91 -8.03
CA TYR A 219 -44.97 20.54 -7.03
C TYR A 219 -45.55 19.76 -5.85
N THR A 220 -46.71 19.14 -6.04
CA THR A 220 -47.45 18.51 -4.92
C THR A 220 -46.84 17.21 -4.46
N LEU A 221 -46.04 16.56 -5.31
CA LEU A 221 -45.38 15.29 -5.00
C LEU A 221 -43.88 15.44 -4.83
N ASN A 222 -43.22 16.15 -5.75
CA ASN A 222 -41.77 16.27 -5.79
C ASN A 222 -41.37 17.72 -6.17
N SER A 223 -40.12 18.11 -5.92
CA SER A 223 -39.59 19.44 -6.27
C SER A 223 -38.76 19.45 -7.55
N GLY A 224 -38.80 18.39 -8.31
CA GLY A 224 -38.00 18.06 -9.50
C GLY A 224 -37.69 16.57 -9.50
N ILE A 225 -37.19 16.04 -10.61
CA ILE A 225 -36.84 14.61 -10.75
C ILE A 225 -35.42 14.52 -11.27
N GLY A 226 -34.51 14.04 -10.45
CA GLY A 226 -33.12 13.75 -10.80
C GLY A 226 -32.84 12.24 -10.85
N ASP A 227 -33.82 11.41 -10.42
CA ASP A 227 -33.75 9.97 -10.38
C ASP A 227 -35.16 9.37 -10.23
N ILE A 228 -35.42 8.23 -10.85
CA ILE A 228 -36.71 7.53 -10.75
C ILE A 228 -36.48 6.02 -10.88
N ASP A 229 -37.04 5.24 -9.92
CA ASP A 229 -36.93 3.79 -9.90
C ASP A 229 -38.32 3.16 -9.68
N LEU A 230 -38.63 2.10 -10.40
CA LEU A 230 -39.76 1.21 -10.08
C LEU A 230 -39.42 0.36 -8.84
N VAL A 231 -40.34 0.27 -7.90
CA VAL A 231 -40.14 -0.59 -6.73
C VAL A 231 -40.60 -2.01 -7.05
N PRO A 232 -39.71 -2.99 -7.20
CA PRO A 232 -40.01 -4.31 -7.71
C PRO A 232 -41.21 -5.01 -7.02
N GLY A 233 -42.13 -5.55 -7.83
CA GLY A 233 -43.30 -6.27 -7.36
C GLY A 233 -44.34 -5.43 -6.65
N THR A 234 -44.32 -4.10 -6.79
CA THR A 234 -45.27 -3.18 -6.16
C THR A 234 -45.79 -2.14 -7.15
N SER A 235 -46.87 -1.45 -6.79
CA SER A 235 -47.37 -0.28 -7.54
C SER A 235 -46.76 1.01 -6.96
N ARG A 236 -45.44 1.12 -6.93
CA ARG A 236 -44.71 2.28 -6.38
C ARG A 236 -43.52 2.67 -7.25
N VAL A 237 -43.18 3.94 -7.19
CA VAL A 237 -41.91 4.49 -7.68
C VAL A 237 -41.18 5.18 -6.55
N LEU A 238 -39.84 5.18 -6.63
CA LEU A 238 -38.93 5.94 -5.80
C LEU A 238 -38.40 7.10 -6.63
N VAL A 239 -38.43 8.32 -6.13
CA VAL A 239 -37.97 9.52 -6.81
C VAL A 239 -36.83 10.13 -5.99
N ASP A 240 -35.75 10.58 -6.66
CA ASP A 240 -34.55 11.17 -6.06
C ASP A 240 -33.96 10.31 -4.93
N GLY A 241 -34.08 9.00 -5.09
CA GLY A 241 -33.60 8.04 -4.10
C GLY A 241 -34.29 8.15 -2.73
N ALA A 242 -35.28 9.01 -2.54
CA ALA A 242 -35.87 9.29 -1.25
C ALA A 242 -37.41 9.22 -1.24
N GLN A 243 -38.10 9.91 -2.14
CA GLN A 243 -39.55 10.05 -2.13
C GLN A 243 -40.25 8.82 -2.71
N ARG A 244 -41.10 8.17 -1.93
CA ARG A 244 -41.91 7.03 -2.38
C ARG A 244 -43.28 7.50 -2.80
N ASN A 245 -43.69 7.18 -4.02
CA ASN A 245 -44.97 7.49 -4.55
C ASN A 245 -45.67 6.18 -4.97
N ALA A 246 -46.89 5.94 -4.47
CA ALA A 246 -47.74 4.86 -4.94
C ALA A 246 -48.55 5.32 -6.14
N TYR A 247 -48.83 4.44 -7.08
CA TYR A 247 -49.73 4.72 -8.21
C TYR A 247 -50.90 3.76 -8.25
N ALA A 248 -52.08 4.32 -8.45
CA ALA A 248 -53.34 3.59 -8.63
C ALA A 248 -54.34 4.50 -9.36
N ASP A 249 -55.26 3.92 -10.11
CA ASP A 249 -56.36 4.62 -10.78
C ASP A 249 -55.88 5.85 -11.59
N GLY A 250 -54.78 5.72 -12.27
CA GLY A 250 -54.21 6.77 -13.12
C GLY A 250 -53.46 7.89 -12.40
N LYS A 251 -53.30 7.82 -11.08
CA LYS A 251 -52.72 8.90 -10.24
C LYS A 251 -51.60 8.41 -9.34
N PHE A 252 -50.76 9.35 -8.92
CA PHE A 252 -49.76 9.13 -7.88
C PHE A 252 -50.22 9.72 -6.55
N THR A 253 -49.76 9.08 -5.45
CA THR A 253 -49.98 9.56 -4.09
C THR A 253 -48.71 9.33 -3.26
N ALA A 254 -48.35 10.29 -2.40
CA ALA A 254 -47.18 10.16 -1.53
C ALA A 254 -47.32 8.93 -0.61
N ALA A 255 -46.27 8.09 -0.56
CA ALA A 255 -46.21 6.84 0.20
C ALA A 255 -45.10 6.80 1.25
N GLY A 256 -44.61 7.98 1.67
CA GLY A 256 -43.53 8.16 2.63
C GLY A 256 -42.18 8.40 1.96
N ALA A 257 -41.12 8.43 2.78
CA ALA A 257 -39.78 8.69 2.29
C ALA A 257 -38.73 7.86 3.04
N TYR A 258 -37.61 7.60 2.36
CA TYR A 258 -36.35 7.26 2.99
C TYR A 258 -35.66 8.53 3.50
N PRO A 259 -34.59 8.44 4.32
CA PRO A 259 -33.72 9.57 4.57
C PRO A 259 -33.20 10.18 3.25
N SER A 260 -32.83 11.46 3.28
CA SER A 260 -32.42 12.21 2.08
C SER A 260 -31.32 11.49 1.30
N GLY A 261 -31.51 11.35 0.00
CA GLY A 261 -30.57 10.80 -0.98
C GLY A 261 -30.56 11.65 -2.24
N GLN A 262 -29.71 11.29 -3.17
CA GLN A 262 -29.58 11.96 -4.46
C GLN A 262 -29.99 11.06 -5.62
N ARG A 263 -29.63 9.80 -5.53
CA ARG A 263 -29.96 8.73 -6.48
C ARG A 263 -30.07 7.40 -5.75
N ALA A 264 -30.80 6.48 -6.33
CA ALA A 264 -30.92 5.11 -5.83
C ALA A 264 -30.85 4.09 -6.97
N ASP A 265 -30.84 2.84 -6.61
CA ASP A 265 -31.26 1.71 -7.41
C ASP A 265 -31.83 0.64 -6.47
N ILE A 266 -32.79 -0.13 -6.95
CA ILE A 266 -33.54 -1.06 -6.14
C ILE A 266 -33.30 -2.50 -6.59
N ALA A 267 -32.78 -3.31 -5.66
CA ALA A 267 -32.55 -4.72 -5.91
C ALA A 267 -33.85 -5.49 -6.14
N PRO A 268 -33.84 -6.62 -6.87
CA PRO A 268 -35.03 -7.48 -7.06
C PRO A 268 -35.69 -7.95 -5.75
N ASN A 269 -34.93 -7.98 -4.64
CA ASN A 269 -35.46 -8.31 -3.30
C ASN A 269 -36.01 -7.09 -2.53
N GLY A 270 -36.10 -5.92 -3.17
CA GLY A 270 -36.62 -4.68 -2.63
C GLY A 270 -35.67 -3.88 -1.74
N LEU A 271 -34.37 -4.29 -1.63
CA LEU A 271 -33.36 -3.47 -0.96
C LEU A 271 -33.06 -2.23 -1.79
N VAL A 272 -33.01 -1.08 -1.15
CA VAL A 272 -32.70 0.21 -1.78
C VAL A 272 -31.25 0.59 -1.47
N ALA A 273 -30.41 0.75 -2.48
CA ALA A 273 -29.12 1.39 -2.35
C ALA A 273 -29.26 2.86 -2.73
N GLN A 274 -28.81 3.76 -1.88
CA GLN A 274 -29.02 5.20 -2.00
C GLN A 274 -27.69 5.94 -1.88
N ILE A 275 -27.43 6.89 -2.79
CA ILE A 275 -26.30 7.80 -2.72
C ILE A 275 -26.63 8.96 -1.78
N ASP A 276 -25.78 9.19 -0.78
CA ASP A 276 -25.78 10.32 0.13
C ASP A 276 -24.39 10.94 0.18
N GLY A 277 -24.10 11.83 -0.74
CA GLY A 277 -22.80 12.50 -0.88
C GLY A 277 -21.64 11.52 -1.08
N THR A 278 -20.84 11.28 -0.02
CA THR A 278 -19.68 10.38 -0.05
C THR A 278 -19.98 8.97 0.47
N LYS A 279 -21.25 8.63 0.63
CA LYS A 279 -21.70 7.34 1.18
C LYS A 279 -22.69 6.70 0.22
N VAL A 280 -22.73 5.37 0.27
CA VAL A 280 -23.85 4.58 -0.23
C VAL A 280 -24.49 3.88 0.97
N ALA A 281 -25.77 4.12 1.19
CA ALA A 281 -26.55 3.52 2.26
C ALA A 281 -27.54 2.51 1.69
N VAL A 282 -27.62 1.32 2.28
CA VAL A 282 -28.55 0.28 1.88
C VAL A 282 -29.67 0.18 2.92
N TYR A 283 -30.90 0.24 2.46
CA TYR A 283 -32.09 0.16 3.30
C TYR A 283 -32.90 -1.09 2.99
N ARG A 284 -33.57 -1.63 4.01
CA ARG A 284 -34.70 -2.55 3.79
C ARG A 284 -35.91 -1.77 3.30
N PRO A 285 -36.86 -2.44 2.61
CA PRO A 285 -38.10 -1.79 2.24
C PRO A 285 -38.73 -1.05 3.42
N ASP A 286 -39.15 0.20 3.17
CA ASP A 286 -39.81 1.09 4.13
C ASP A 286 -39.01 1.43 5.42
N ALA A 287 -37.73 1.04 5.52
CA ALA A 287 -36.91 1.31 6.70
C ALA A 287 -36.33 2.74 6.67
N THR A 288 -36.22 3.37 7.85
CA THR A 288 -35.58 4.69 8.03
C THR A 288 -34.14 4.60 8.56
N LYS A 289 -33.67 3.39 8.93
CA LYS A 289 -32.31 3.13 9.38
C LYS A 289 -31.60 2.24 8.36
N PRO A 290 -30.38 2.58 7.96
CA PRO A 290 -29.67 1.77 7.00
C PRO A 290 -29.32 0.40 7.58
N LEU A 291 -29.47 -0.62 6.75
CA LEU A 291 -28.93 -1.95 6.99
C LEU A 291 -27.41 -1.93 6.93
N ARG A 292 -26.87 -1.24 5.92
CA ARG A 292 -25.43 -1.09 5.69
C ARG A 292 -25.12 0.31 5.17
N THR A 293 -23.92 0.80 5.49
CA THR A 293 -23.38 2.04 4.94
C THR A 293 -21.95 1.82 4.47
N TYR A 294 -21.65 2.27 3.27
CA TYR A 294 -20.30 2.27 2.70
C TYR A 294 -19.78 3.70 2.62
N THR A 295 -18.57 3.95 3.11
CA THR A 295 -17.85 5.19 2.83
C THR A 295 -17.02 4.98 1.57
N ILE A 296 -17.38 5.67 0.48
CA ILE A 296 -16.87 5.36 -0.86
C ILE A 296 -15.79 6.31 -1.37
N GLY A 297 -15.63 7.48 -0.80
CA GLY A 297 -14.59 8.42 -1.21
C GLY A 297 -14.79 9.83 -0.67
N THR A 298 -14.00 10.76 -1.16
CA THR A 298 -14.08 12.20 -0.83
C THR A 298 -14.77 13.02 -1.93
N SER A 299 -14.88 12.47 -3.13
CA SER A 299 -15.62 13.02 -4.27
C SER A 299 -16.93 12.24 -4.41
N GLY A 300 -17.99 12.90 -4.79
CA GLY A 300 -19.33 12.30 -4.89
C GLY A 300 -19.38 11.06 -5.78
N THR A 301 -20.51 10.38 -5.76
CA THR A 301 -20.83 9.23 -6.63
C THR A 301 -21.74 9.73 -7.75
N ALA A 302 -21.45 9.33 -8.99
CA ALA A 302 -22.24 9.75 -10.14
C ALA A 302 -23.49 8.87 -10.32
N ASP A 303 -23.33 7.57 -10.11
CA ASP A 303 -24.37 6.59 -10.39
C ASP A 303 -24.10 5.27 -9.67
N LEU A 304 -25.11 4.39 -9.58
CA LEU A 304 -24.99 3.07 -8.98
C LEU A 304 -25.95 2.07 -9.65
N ALA A 305 -25.63 0.77 -9.53
CA ALA A 305 -26.50 -0.30 -10.01
C ALA A 305 -26.36 -1.56 -9.13
N TRP A 306 -27.47 -2.22 -8.85
CA TRP A 306 -27.47 -3.52 -8.18
C TRP A 306 -27.08 -4.67 -9.12
N ALA A 307 -26.41 -5.66 -8.56
CA ALA A 307 -26.37 -6.96 -9.20
C ALA A 307 -27.78 -7.59 -9.19
N PRO A 308 -28.26 -8.18 -10.29
CA PRO A 308 -29.59 -8.81 -10.35
C PRO A 308 -29.78 -9.94 -9.33
N ASP A 309 -28.70 -10.54 -8.83
CA ASP A 309 -28.72 -11.54 -7.75
C ASP A 309 -28.72 -10.91 -6.34
N SER A 310 -28.81 -9.60 -6.23
CA SER A 310 -28.75 -8.81 -4.99
C SER A 310 -27.48 -9.02 -4.16
N SER A 311 -26.42 -9.58 -4.76
CA SER A 311 -25.18 -9.91 -4.03
C SER A 311 -24.29 -8.72 -3.74
N ARG A 312 -24.41 -7.63 -4.53
CA ARG A 312 -23.59 -6.42 -4.41
C ARG A 312 -24.18 -5.21 -5.11
N VAL A 313 -23.66 -4.05 -4.79
CA VAL A 313 -23.95 -2.79 -5.47
C VAL A 313 -22.67 -2.34 -6.18
N PHE A 314 -22.79 -1.85 -7.39
CA PHE A 314 -21.74 -1.20 -8.13
C PHE A 314 -21.94 0.30 -8.09
N ALA A 315 -20.89 1.08 -7.86
CA ALA A 315 -20.96 2.53 -7.74
C ALA A 315 -19.86 3.20 -8.55
N LEU A 316 -20.19 4.23 -9.31
CA LEU A 316 -19.24 5.08 -10.03
C LEU A 316 -18.80 6.22 -9.12
N VAL A 317 -17.64 6.05 -8.51
CA VAL A 317 -17.09 6.96 -7.50
C VAL A 317 -16.16 7.96 -8.12
N GLY A 318 -16.39 9.25 -7.84
CA GLY A 318 -15.56 10.36 -8.30
C GLY A 318 -14.13 10.28 -7.79
N THR A 319 -13.19 10.63 -8.67
CA THR A 319 -11.75 10.75 -8.43
C THR A 319 -11.25 12.08 -8.99
N SER A 320 -9.97 12.41 -8.79
CA SER A 320 -9.39 13.63 -9.35
C SER A 320 -9.34 13.67 -10.89
N GLY A 321 -9.55 12.55 -11.58
CA GLY A 321 -9.46 12.42 -13.03
C GLY A 321 -10.68 11.79 -13.70
N GLY A 322 -11.84 11.77 -13.05
CA GLY A 322 -13.06 11.14 -13.56
C GLY A 322 -13.71 10.25 -12.50
N TYR A 323 -14.18 9.09 -12.91
CA TYR A 323 -14.90 8.16 -12.04
C TYR A 323 -14.31 6.76 -12.13
N THR A 324 -14.38 6.01 -11.05
CA THR A 324 -13.91 4.62 -10.96
C THR A 324 -15.03 3.73 -10.46
N LEU A 325 -15.22 2.58 -11.09
CA LEU A 325 -16.18 1.59 -10.65
C LEU A 325 -15.70 0.91 -9.37
N LYS A 326 -16.57 0.86 -8.36
CA LYS A 326 -16.37 0.10 -7.11
C LYS A 326 -17.47 -0.93 -6.93
N ALA A 327 -17.09 -2.16 -6.62
CA ALA A 327 -18.00 -3.21 -6.18
C ALA A 327 -18.13 -3.16 -4.65
N LEU A 328 -19.34 -2.92 -4.16
CA LEU A 328 -19.70 -2.85 -2.75
C LEU A 328 -20.28 -4.21 -2.35
N THR A 329 -19.55 -4.98 -1.55
CA THR A 329 -19.89 -6.37 -1.19
C THR A 329 -20.73 -6.45 0.08
N ASP A 330 -21.47 -7.57 0.23
CA ASP A 330 -22.28 -7.89 1.40
C ASP A 330 -23.34 -6.81 1.76
N PRO A 331 -24.09 -6.27 0.79
CA PRO A 331 -25.07 -5.21 1.06
C PRO A 331 -26.20 -5.66 1.97
N THR A 332 -26.44 -6.96 2.07
CA THR A 332 -27.47 -7.58 2.90
C THR A 332 -27.07 -7.75 4.37
N LEU A 333 -25.77 -7.54 4.70
CA LEU A 333 -25.24 -7.75 6.04
C LEU A 333 -24.99 -6.43 6.76
N ASN A 334 -25.47 -6.33 7.99
CA ASN A 334 -25.17 -5.21 8.87
C ASN A 334 -23.72 -5.25 9.35
N VAL A 335 -23.07 -4.10 9.51
CA VAL A 335 -21.72 -3.98 10.05
C VAL A 335 -21.78 -3.60 11.52
N PRO A 336 -21.45 -4.50 12.44
CA PRO A 336 -21.40 -4.17 13.86
C PRO A 336 -20.19 -3.28 14.17
N SER A 337 -20.26 -2.50 15.23
CA SER A 337 -19.12 -1.82 15.85
C SER A 337 -18.69 -2.57 17.11
N LEU A 338 -17.39 -2.71 17.32
CA LEU A 338 -16.79 -3.36 18.47
C LEU A 338 -15.75 -2.45 19.10
N THR A 339 -15.85 -2.26 20.42
CA THR A 339 -14.83 -1.52 21.18
C THR A 339 -14.14 -2.45 22.18
N VAL A 340 -12.86 -2.19 22.46
CA VAL A 340 -12.07 -2.86 23.50
C VAL A 340 -11.43 -1.78 24.32
N ASN A 341 -11.61 -1.82 25.64
CA ASN A 341 -11.06 -0.85 26.57
C ASN A 341 -10.26 -1.60 27.65
N ALA A 342 -8.96 -1.57 27.54
CA ALA A 342 -8.03 -2.12 28.50
C ALA A 342 -7.37 -1.00 29.31
N PRO A 343 -6.92 -1.24 30.55
CA PRO A 343 -6.15 -0.25 31.30
C PRO A 343 -4.88 0.15 30.53
N SER A 344 -4.50 1.41 30.55
CA SER A 344 -3.27 1.88 29.88
C SER A 344 -2.00 1.22 30.44
N THR A 345 -2.02 0.83 31.72
CA THR A 345 -0.92 0.16 32.42
C THR A 345 -1.43 -0.97 33.30
N ALA A 346 -0.58 -1.98 33.50
CA ALA A 346 -0.84 -3.08 34.45
C ALA A 346 0.46 -3.60 35.06
N THR A 347 0.34 -4.35 36.18
CA THR A 347 1.48 -5.03 36.80
C THR A 347 1.54 -6.48 36.32
N ARG A 348 2.71 -6.95 35.91
CA ARG A 348 2.94 -8.36 35.54
C ARG A 348 2.50 -9.31 36.66
N GLY A 349 1.73 -10.34 36.32
CA GLY A 349 1.25 -11.35 37.27
C GLY A 349 0.14 -10.84 38.21
N LYS A 350 -0.43 -9.67 37.95
CA LYS A 350 -1.63 -9.17 38.63
C LYS A 350 -2.79 -9.14 37.65
N GLN A 351 -3.97 -9.48 38.16
CA GLN A 351 -5.20 -9.48 37.37
C GLN A 351 -5.56 -8.06 36.94
N LEU A 352 -6.01 -7.93 35.69
CA LEU A 352 -6.64 -6.73 35.14
C LEU A 352 -8.00 -7.10 34.54
N THR A 353 -8.82 -6.09 34.32
CA THR A 353 -10.12 -6.22 33.67
C THR A 353 -10.09 -5.46 32.34
N VAL A 354 -10.56 -6.11 31.27
CA VAL A 354 -10.80 -5.50 29.95
C VAL A 354 -12.31 -5.46 29.74
N THR A 355 -12.81 -4.33 29.27
CA THR A 355 -14.23 -4.10 28.99
C THR A 355 -14.41 -3.70 27.53
N GLY A 356 -15.64 -3.74 27.05
CA GLY A 356 -15.97 -3.25 25.73
C GLY A 356 -17.45 -3.37 25.42
N LYS A 357 -17.80 -3.02 24.19
CA LYS A 357 -19.18 -3.09 23.70
C LYS A 357 -19.20 -3.53 22.24
N LEU A 358 -20.10 -4.46 21.94
CA LEU A 358 -20.52 -4.81 20.59
C LEU A 358 -21.88 -4.15 20.35
N SER A 359 -22.06 -3.42 19.25
CA SER A 359 -23.31 -2.78 18.89
C SER A 359 -23.55 -2.84 17.38
N ALA A 360 -24.80 -2.86 16.99
CA ALA A 360 -25.22 -2.91 15.60
C ALA A 360 -26.56 -2.15 15.44
N THR A 361 -26.86 -1.69 14.21
CA THR A 361 -28.15 -1.06 13.89
C THR A 361 -29.26 -2.09 13.70
N VAL A 362 -28.90 -3.29 13.25
CA VAL A 362 -29.77 -4.48 13.29
C VAL A 362 -29.54 -5.19 14.63
N PRO A 363 -30.59 -5.58 15.36
CA PRO A 363 -30.42 -6.22 16.66
C PRO A 363 -29.55 -7.49 16.61
N LEU A 364 -28.57 -7.56 17.49
CA LEU A 364 -27.73 -8.74 17.65
C LEU A 364 -28.44 -9.83 18.46
N PRO A 365 -28.16 -11.11 18.20
CA PRO A 365 -28.67 -12.19 19.04
C PRO A 365 -28.24 -12.04 20.51
N SER A 366 -29.05 -12.50 21.44
CA SER A 366 -28.69 -12.49 22.86
C SER A 366 -27.53 -13.44 23.15
N GLY A 367 -26.58 -12.99 23.98
CA GLY A 367 -25.47 -13.82 24.44
C GLY A 367 -24.43 -14.15 23.36
N VAL A 368 -24.24 -13.26 22.39
CA VAL A 368 -23.20 -13.40 21.36
C VAL A 368 -21.84 -13.73 21.96
N SER A 369 -21.20 -14.75 21.44
CA SER A 369 -19.86 -15.18 21.86
C SER A 369 -18.78 -14.38 21.15
N LEU A 370 -17.84 -13.80 21.91
CA LEU A 370 -16.69 -13.04 21.42
C LEU A 370 -15.42 -13.83 21.70
N GLN A 371 -14.59 -14.00 20.69
CA GLN A 371 -13.27 -14.62 20.82
C GLN A 371 -12.28 -13.61 21.36
N VAL A 372 -11.45 -14.02 22.31
CA VAL A 372 -10.44 -13.17 22.93
C VAL A 372 -9.05 -13.74 22.67
N THR A 373 -8.14 -12.89 22.21
CA THR A 373 -6.74 -13.26 21.98
C THR A 373 -5.83 -12.26 22.68
N ARG A 374 -4.85 -12.75 23.44
CA ARG A 374 -3.75 -11.96 24.02
C ARG A 374 -2.48 -12.16 23.23
N THR A 375 -1.82 -11.08 22.85
CA THR A 375 -0.49 -11.09 22.24
C THR A 375 0.51 -10.41 23.18
N ASP A 376 1.61 -11.07 23.49
CA ASP A 376 2.71 -10.58 24.33
C ASP A 376 4.05 -11.18 23.88
N VAL A 377 5.16 -10.87 24.58
CA VAL A 377 6.50 -11.36 24.21
C VAL A 377 6.67 -12.89 24.36
N GLU A 378 5.84 -13.56 25.16
CA GLU A 378 5.82 -15.01 25.31
C GLU A 378 4.85 -15.69 24.34
N SER A 379 3.91 -14.92 23.79
CA SER A 379 2.91 -15.38 22.82
C SER A 379 2.83 -14.40 21.65
N PRO A 380 3.89 -14.26 20.83
CA PRO A 380 3.95 -13.27 19.75
C PRO A 380 2.92 -13.52 18.63
N ASN A 381 2.50 -14.76 18.46
CA ASN A 381 1.48 -15.17 17.48
C ASN A 381 0.06 -15.16 18.07
N GLY A 382 -0.10 -14.72 19.32
CA GLY A 382 -1.38 -14.70 20.03
C GLY A 382 -1.66 -15.99 20.79
N LYS A 383 -2.21 -15.82 21.99
CA LYS A 383 -2.75 -16.90 22.84
C LYS A 383 -4.26 -16.68 22.99
N ALA A 384 -5.04 -17.68 22.60
CA ALA A 384 -6.47 -17.65 22.84
C ALA A 384 -6.75 -17.67 24.35
N LEU A 385 -7.64 -16.80 24.79
CA LEU A 385 -8.23 -16.77 26.12
C LEU A 385 -9.66 -17.34 26.07
N PRO A 386 -10.29 -17.65 27.20
CA PRO A 386 -11.69 -18.03 27.21
C PRO A 386 -12.56 -16.98 26.50
N SER A 387 -13.50 -17.44 25.68
CA SER A 387 -14.47 -16.55 25.02
C SER A 387 -15.36 -15.88 26.06
N VAL A 388 -15.83 -14.68 25.75
CA VAL A 388 -16.75 -13.91 26.58
C VAL A 388 -18.09 -13.71 25.86
N LYS A 389 -19.18 -13.72 26.60
CA LYS A 389 -20.52 -13.44 26.07
C LYS A 389 -20.86 -11.96 26.24
N ALA A 390 -21.37 -11.33 25.17
CA ALA A 390 -21.96 -10.01 25.27
C ALA A 390 -23.30 -10.09 26.03
N LYS A 391 -23.55 -9.10 26.88
CA LYS A 391 -24.83 -8.92 27.57
C LYS A 391 -25.91 -8.41 26.58
N ALA A 392 -27.14 -8.30 27.05
CA ALA A 392 -28.25 -7.81 26.22
C ALA A 392 -28.02 -6.36 25.71
N ASP A 393 -27.31 -5.52 26.45
CA ASP A 393 -26.93 -4.16 26.05
C ASP A 393 -25.68 -4.10 25.16
N GLY A 394 -25.13 -5.27 24.80
CA GLY A 394 -23.91 -5.43 24.02
C GLY A 394 -22.62 -5.26 24.83
N SER A 395 -22.66 -4.90 26.10
CA SER A 395 -21.46 -4.76 26.92
C SER A 395 -20.85 -6.13 27.24
N TYR A 396 -19.52 -6.20 27.37
CA TYR A 396 -18.80 -7.38 27.80
C TYR A 396 -17.60 -7.02 28.68
N SER A 397 -17.15 -7.99 29.45
CA SER A 397 -15.97 -7.82 30.29
C SER A 397 -15.32 -9.19 30.54
N PHE A 398 -14.00 -9.19 30.60
CA PHE A 398 -13.21 -10.37 31.00
C PHE A 398 -12.00 -9.94 31.83
N THR A 399 -11.43 -10.88 32.53
CA THR A 399 -10.22 -10.67 33.31
C THR A 399 -9.07 -11.51 32.77
N ASP A 400 -7.85 -10.99 32.85
CA ASP A 400 -6.64 -11.71 32.53
C ASP A 400 -5.50 -11.32 33.48
N THR A 401 -4.49 -12.19 33.56
CA THR A 401 -3.28 -11.97 34.35
C THR A 401 -2.08 -12.02 33.42
N PRO A 402 -1.54 -10.87 32.95
CA PRO A 402 -0.43 -10.85 32.02
C PRO A 402 0.81 -11.54 32.59
N PRO A 403 1.31 -12.64 32.00
CA PRO A 403 2.50 -13.35 32.49
C PRO A 403 3.79 -12.59 32.15
N ALA A 404 3.77 -11.80 31.11
CA ALA A 404 4.91 -11.11 30.55
C ALA A 404 4.76 -9.59 30.66
N GLY A 405 5.89 -8.91 30.83
CA GLY A 405 5.98 -7.46 30.69
C GLY A 405 6.24 -7.04 29.24
N GLY A 406 6.10 -5.78 28.97
CA GLY A 406 6.15 -5.17 27.66
C GLY A 406 4.78 -4.68 27.21
N THR A 407 4.57 -4.54 25.92
CA THR A 407 3.25 -4.28 25.38
C THR A 407 2.46 -5.58 25.31
N VAL A 408 1.29 -5.59 25.93
CA VAL A 408 0.31 -6.68 25.85
C VAL A 408 -0.88 -6.16 25.07
N THR A 409 -1.28 -6.86 24.00
CA THR A 409 -2.42 -6.50 23.17
C THR A 409 -3.54 -7.51 23.38
N TYR A 410 -4.72 -7.01 23.68
CA TYR A 410 -5.96 -7.78 23.72
C TYR A 410 -6.75 -7.52 22.45
N LYS A 411 -7.00 -8.55 21.65
CA LYS A 411 -7.88 -8.53 20.49
C LYS A 411 -9.16 -9.28 20.84
N VAL A 412 -10.30 -8.64 20.56
CA VAL A 412 -11.61 -9.26 20.68
C VAL A 412 -12.20 -9.34 19.28
N ALA A 413 -12.86 -10.44 18.95
CA ALA A 413 -13.43 -10.67 17.64
C ALA A 413 -14.83 -11.29 17.75
N TYR A 414 -15.74 -10.78 16.97
CA TYR A 414 -17.04 -11.36 16.65
C TYR A 414 -16.94 -11.99 15.25
N ALA A 415 -17.38 -13.25 15.13
CA ALA A 415 -17.24 -14.00 13.87
C ALA A 415 -18.28 -13.60 12.79
N GLY A 416 -19.29 -12.82 13.18
CA GLY A 416 -20.44 -12.57 12.33
C GLY A 416 -21.52 -13.65 12.47
N ASP A 417 -22.66 -13.41 11.84
CA ASP A 417 -23.78 -14.35 11.69
C ASP A 417 -24.48 -14.13 10.33
N ALA A 418 -25.63 -14.73 10.14
CA ALA A 418 -26.42 -14.60 8.88
C ALA A 418 -26.89 -13.16 8.57
N GLN A 419 -26.86 -12.25 9.56
CA GLN A 419 -27.32 -10.86 9.40
C GLN A 419 -26.22 -9.83 9.64
N HIS A 420 -25.06 -10.24 10.13
CA HIS A 420 -23.98 -9.34 10.55
C HIS A 420 -22.62 -9.81 10.05
N THR A 421 -21.82 -8.87 9.60
CA THR A 421 -20.43 -9.15 9.23
C THR A 421 -19.57 -9.42 10.47
N ALA A 422 -18.43 -10.11 10.27
CA ALA A 422 -17.41 -10.23 11.28
C ALA A 422 -16.77 -8.87 11.60
N VAL A 423 -16.41 -8.67 12.87
CA VAL A 423 -15.69 -7.47 13.31
C VAL A 423 -14.68 -7.81 14.40
N SER A 424 -13.56 -7.11 14.43
CA SER A 424 -12.59 -7.22 15.52
C SER A 424 -12.03 -5.87 15.92
N ALA A 425 -11.69 -5.74 17.20
CA ALA A 425 -11.03 -4.57 17.76
C ALA A 425 -9.92 -5.00 18.71
N SER A 426 -8.97 -4.12 19.00
CA SER A 426 -7.89 -4.40 19.93
C SER A 426 -7.48 -3.17 20.72
N ASP A 427 -6.96 -3.41 21.92
CA ASP A 427 -6.35 -2.37 22.76
C ASP A 427 -5.06 -2.88 23.41
N LYS A 428 -4.21 -1.94 23.86
CA LYS A 428 -2.85 -2.21 24.33
C LYS A 428 -2.69 -1.81 25.79
N VAL A 429 -2.01 -2.67 26.55
CA VAL A 429 -1.65 -2.45 27.94
C VAL A 429 -0.13 -2.39 28.06
N SER A 430 0.40 -1.36 28.68
CA SER A 430 1.82 -1.28 29.03
C SER A 430 2.08 -1.98 30.36
N VAL A 431 2.83 -3.09 30.34
CA VAL A 431 3.26 -3.83 31.54
C VAL A 431 4.74 -3.56 31.77
N PRO A 432 5.14 -2.75 32.77
CA PRO A 432 6.53 -2.38 32.97
C PRO A 432 7.45 -3.59 33.17
N ARG A 433 8.65 -3.54 32.59
CA ARG A 433 9.75 -4.49 32.78
C ARG A 433 10.90 -3.82 33.51
N THR A 434 11.60 -4.59 34.35
CA THR A 434 12.82 -4.12 35.01
C THR A 434 13.86 -3.74 33.97
N LYS A 435 14.46 -2.56 34.10
CA LYS A 435 15.57 -2.13 33.25
C LYS A 435 16.86 -2.82 33.71
N PRO A 436 17.56 -3.60 32.86
CA PRO A 436 18.83 -4.22 33.21
C PRO A 436 19.98 -3.24 33.10
N THR A 437 21.04 -3.48 33.86
CA THR A 437 22.36 -2.92 33.57
C THR A 437 23.07 -3.85 32.58
N LEU A 438 23.58 -3.30 31.52
CA LEU A 438 24.45 -4.00 30.57
C LEU A 438 25.65 -3.10 30.30
N THR A 439 26.86 -3.62 30.46
CA THR A 439 28.11 -2.92 30.19
C THR A 439 28.94 -3.71 29.19
N LEU A 440 29.83 -3.02 28.50
CA LEU A 440 30.81 -3.62 27.60
C LEU A 440 32.14 -2.93 27.82
N ASN A 441 33.21 -3.70 28.05
CA ASN A 441 34.52 -3.17 28.35
C ASN A 441 35.28 -2.69 27.10
N LYS A 442 36.48 -2.16 27.31
CA LYS A 442 37.47 -1.79 26.25
C LYS A 442 37.13 -0.58 25.40
N ASN A 443 36.14 0.22 25.78
CA ASN A 443 35.80 1.45 25.05
C ASN A 443 36.97 2.44 25.05
N GLY A 444 37.29 3.01 23.90
CA GLY A 444 38.36 4.00 23.72
C GLY A 444 39.77 3.42 23.66
N ASN A 445 39.97 2.13 23.87
CA ASN A 445 41.32 1.54 23.88
C ASN A 445 41.88 1.37 22.48
N VAL A 446 43.19 1.62 22.35
CA VAL A 446 43.97 1.50 21.09
C VAL A 446 44.84 0.27 21.13
N TYR A 447 44.76 -0.58 20.11
CA TYR A 447 45.49 -1.84 20.02
C TYR A 447 46.43 -1.88 18.83
N ASN A 448 47.45 -2.70 18.91
CA ASN A 448 48.31 -2.96 17.75
C ASN A 448 47.56 -3.77 16.69
N TYR A 449 47.92 -3.59 15.43
CA TYR A 449 47.35 -4.35 14.32
C TYR A 449 47.44 -5.85 14.55
N GLY A 450 46.30 -6.53 14.39
CA GLY A 450 46.23 -7.99 14.53
C GLY A 450 46.12 -8.49 15.99
N ALA A 451 46.04 -7.61 16.98
CA ALA A 451 45.84 -8.03 18.37
C ALA A 451 44.51 -8.72 18.55
N GLY A 452 44.50 -9.90 19.14
CA GLY A 452 43.29 -10.63 19.58
C GLY A 452 42.76 -10.03 20.89
N VAL A 453 41.71 -9.23 20.82
CA VAL A 453 41.14 -8.53 21.98
C VAL A 453 39.84 -9.15 22.39
N SER A 454 39.75 -9.61 23.64
CA SER A 454 38.51 -10.16 24.22
C SER A 454 37.67 -9.04 24.81
N PHE A 455 36.49 -8.84 24.23
CA PHE A 455 35.44 -7.95 24.74
C PHE A 455 34.51 -8.73 25.64
N THR A 456 34.25 -8.22 26.83
CA THR A 456 33.37 -8.85 27.81
C THR A 456 32.17 -7.96 28.08
N ALA A 457 30.99 -8.49 27.76
CA ALA A 457 29.73 -7.92 28.16
C ALA A 457 29.34 -8.46 29.53
N HIS A 458 28.89 -7.56 30.43
CA HIS A 458 28.40 -7.90 31.74
C HIS A 458 26.92 -7.46 31.87
N LEU A 459 26.04 -8.44 32.02
CA LEU A 459 24.62 -8.23 32.33
C LEU A 459 24.47 -8.30 33.87
N GLY A 460 24.01 -7.21 34.47
CA GLY A 460 24.00 -7.02 35.92
C GLY A 460 23.15 -8.03 36.72
N SER A 461 22.54 -7.60 37.80
CA SER A 461 21.92 -8.48 38.84
C SER A 461 20.82 -9.44 38.33
N THR A 462 20.29 -9.21 37.14
CA THR A 462 19.21 -10.00 36.53
C THR A 462 19.68 -11.03 35.48
N TYR A 463 20.93 -11.43 35.52
CA TYR A 463 21.61 -12.17 34.46
C TYR A 463 21.24 -13.65 34.31
N LYS A 464 20.69 -14.30 35.35
CA LYS A 464 20.48 -15.79 35.38
C LYS A 464 19.80 -16.30 34.09
N ASN A 465 20.47 -17.25 33.41
CA ASN A 465 20.01 -17.91 32.19
C ASN A 465 19.68 -17.00 30.99
N ARG A 466 20.11 -15.74 30.99
CA ARG A 466 19.82 -14.80 29.92
C ARG A 466 20.87 -14.82 28.84
N THR A 467 20.41 -14.70 27.60
CA THR A 467 21.25 -14.71 26.41
C THR A 467 21.61 -13.27 26.01
N VAL A 468 22.88 -13.04 25.71
CA VAL A 468 23.43 -11.80 25.18
C VAL A 468 24.13 -12.10 23.86
N GLU A 469 23.96 -11.21 22.89
CA GLU A 469 24.67 -11.23 21.61
C GLU A 469 25.83 -10.22 21.65
N ILE A 470 26.97 -10.59 21.06
CA ILE A 470 28.10 -9.68 20.82
C ILE A 470 28.32 -9.58 19.33
N TRP A 471 28.26 -8.36 18.81
CA TRP A 471 28.45 -8.03 17.41
C TRP A 471 29.71 -7.20 17.22
N ALA A 472 30.39 -7.31 16.07
CA ALA A 472 31.49 -6.44 15.70
C ALA A 472 31.21 -5.82 14.31
N ASN A 473 31.39 -4.52 14.24
CA ASN A 473 31.28 -3.72 13.03
C ASN A 473 32.63 -3.01 12.78
N PRO A 474 33.55 -3.61 12.03
CA PRO A 474 34.81 -2.97 11.65
C PRO A 474 34.54 -1.74 10.77
N PHE A 475 35.29 -0.66 10.97
CA PHE A 475 35.13 0.55 10.18
C PHE A 475 35.48 0.31 8.70
N GLY A 476 34.76 0.99 7.81
CA GLY A 476 34.85 0.84 6.36
C GLY A 476 33.64 0.09 5.78
N SER A 477 33.21 0.50 4.58
CA SER A 477 32.02 -0.05 3.92
C SER A 477 32.20 -1.46 3.35
N ASP A 478 33.43 -1.96 3.29
CA ASP A 478 33.81 -3.27 2.73
C ASP A 478 33.74 -4.41 3.73
N LYS A 479 33.43 -4.14 5.00
CA LYS A 479 33.26 -5.15 6.06
C LYS A 479 31.88 -5.02 6.68
N PRO A 480 31.06 -6.08 6.62
CA PRO A 480 29.74 -6.08 7.23
C PRO A 480 29.82 -6.20 8.75
N ASN A 481 28.77 -5.72 9.42
CA ASN A 481 28.53 -6.04 10.83
C ASN A 481 28.36 -7.56 11.00
N LYS A 482 29.05 -8.17 11.95
CA LYS A 482 29.10 -9.61 12.15
C LYS A 482 28.74 -9.99 13.58
N LEU A 483 27.85 -10.96 13.74
CA LEU A 483 27.61 -11.63 15.01
C LEU A 483 28.84 -12.48 15.37
N LEU A 484 29.49 -12.15 16.48
CA LEU A 484 30.65 -12.87 16.98
C LEU A 484 30.25 -14.03 17.90
N LYS A 485 29.27 -13.76 18.76
CA LYS A 485 28.82 -14.73 19.75
C LYS A 485 27.39 -14.45 20.19
N THR A 486 26.61 -15.52 20.37
CA THR A 486 25.36 -15.50 21.11
C THR A 486 25.41 -16.60 22.15
N GLY A 487 24.91 -16.37 23.33
CA GLY A 487 24.90 -17.38 24.37
C GLY A 487 24.45 -16.85 25.72
N LYS A 488 24.19 -17.78 26.63
CA LYS A 488 23.89 -17.44 28.02
C LYS A 488 25.14 -16.89 28.72
N VAL A 489 24.92 -15.84 29.51
CA VAL A 489 25.99 -15.33 30.39
C VAL A 489 26.32 -16.37 31.47
N ASN A 490 27.55 -16.32 31.98
CA ASN A 490 28.00 -17.21 33.04
C ASN A 490 27.40 -16.84 34.43
N SER A 491 27.82 -17.57 35.48
CA SER A 491 27.36 -17.33 36.86
C SER A 491 27.69 -15.92 37.42
N SER A 492 28.62 -15.23 36.81
CA SER A 492 28.97 -13.82 37.13
C SER A 492 28.33 -12.80 36.19
N GLY A 493 27.41 -13.21 35.32
CA GLY A 493 26.76 -12.32 34.36
C GLY A 493 27.59 -11.95 33.14
N ASN A 494 28.68 -12.64 32.85
CA ASN A 494 29.62 -12.30 31.80
C ASN A 494 29.48 -13.21 30.56
N ILE A 495 29.71 -12.61 29.40
CA ILE A 495 29.94 -13.30 28.13
C ILE A 495 31.00 -12.53 27.35
N SER A 496 31.94 -13.27 26.73
CA SER A 496 33.06 -12.66 26.02
C SER A 496 33.16 -13.17 24.58
N ALA A 497 33.63 -12.30 23.70
CA ALA A 497 33.99 -12.63 22.32
C ALA A 497 35.31 -11.95 21.95
N THR A 498 36.12 -12.58 21.13
CA THR A 498 37.41 -12.04 20.69
C THR A 498 37.29 -11.43 19.32
N VAL A 499 37.82 -10.22 19.17
CA VAL A 499 37.97 -9.48 17.90
C VAL A 499 39.46 -9.42 17.54
N ASN A 500 39.81 -9.78 16.31
CA ASN A 500 41.12 -9.52 15.77
C ASN A 500 41.18 -8.06 15.25
N MET A 501 41.88 -7.19 15.98
CA MET A 501 41.92 -5.75 15.77
C MET A 501 42.75 -5.37 14.55
N THR A 502 42.18 -5.45 13.37
CA THR A 502 42.81 -5.00 12.12
C THR A 502 42.36 -3.60 11.69
N ARG A 503 41.25 -3.12 12.27
CA ARG A 503 40.63 -1.80 12.06
C ARG A 503 40.00 -1.31 13.34
N ASP A 504 39.71 -0.03 13.40
CA ASP A 504 38.82 0.53 14.40
C ASP A 504 37.47 -0.20 14.29
N THR A 505 36.91 -0.62 15.41
CA THR A 505 35.79 -1.52 15.43
C THR A 505 34.78 -1.11 16.50
N ASP A 506 33.53 -0.94 16.10
CA ASP A 506 32.41 -0.86 17.02
C ASP A 506 32.02 -2.27 17.46
N VAL A 507 32.08 -2.53 18.74
CA VAL A 507 31.59 -3.77 19.33
C VAL A 507 30.31 -3.48 20.11
N THR A 508 29.25 -4.21 19.82
CA THR A 508 27.93 -4.00 20.41
C THR A 508 27.48 -5.25 21.16
N ALA A 509 27.07 -5.09 22.41
CA ALA A 509 26.42 -6.12 23.17
C ALA A 509 24.91 -5.85 23.21
N VAL A 510 24.11 -6.86 22.91
CA VAL A 510 22.64 -6.77 22.82
C VAL A 510 22.01 -7.83 23.73
N PHE A 511 21.23 -7.36 24.67
CA PHE A 511 20.25 -8.16 25.42
C PHE A 511 18.86 -7.82 24.85
N LYS A 512 18.19 -8.77 24.21
CA LYS A 512 16.87 -8.57 23.57
C LYS A 512 15.72 -8.39 24.54
N GLY A 513 15.99 -8.60 25.84
CA GLY A 513 14.96 -8.61 26.86
C GLY A 513 14.22 -9.94 26.95
N ASP A 514 13.36 -10.05 27.93
CA ASP A 514 12.47 -11.17 28.18
C ASP A 514 11.16 -10.70 28.84
N ALA A 515 10.34 -11.65 29.30
CA ALA A 515 9.08 -11.36 29.97
C ALA A 515 9.21 -10.48 31.23
N ARG A 516 10.39 -10.38 31.82
CA ARG A 516 10.63 -9.66 33.10
C ARG A 516 11.52 -8.45 32.97
N THR A 517 12.42 -8.47 31.99
CA THR A 517 13.52 -7.52 31.87
C THR A 517 13.49 -6.86 30.51
N ALA A 518 13.60 -5.54 30.50
CA ALA A 518 13.57 -4.75 29.26
C ALA A 518 14.80 -5.01 28.38
N PRO A 519 14.75 -4.84 27.06
CA PRO A 519 15.90 -4.93 26.19
C PRO A 519 16.93 -3.85 26.53
N ARG A 520 18.21 -4.15 26.30
CA ARG A 520 19.30 -3.22 26.47
C ARG A 520 20.40 -3.46 25.44
N THR A 521 20.93 -2.39 24.87
CA THR A 521 22.07 -2.41 23.96
C THR A 521 23.14 -1.46 24.46
N VAL A 522 24.41 -1.85 24.40
CA VAL A 522 25.57 -1.02 24.70
C VAL A 522 26.61 -1.21 23.62
N LYS A 523 27.39 -0.15 23.38
CA LYS A 523 28.44 -0.11 22.37
C LYS A 523 29.77 0.31 22.99
N SER A 524 30.86 -0.30 22.55
CA SER A 524 32.24 0.11 22.81
C SER A 524 32.97 0.24 21.47
N THR A 525 33.63 1.36 21.26
CA THR A 525 34.50 1.56 20.11
C THR A 525 35.94 1.30 20.54
N ALA A 526 36.58 0.38 19.89
CA ALA A 526 38.00 0.09 20.08
C ALA A 526 38.80 0.38 18.80
N TYR A 527 39.98 0.84 18.97
CA TYR A 527 40.82 1.39 17.93
C TYR A 527 41.97 0.48 17.60
N ALA A 528 42.37 0.42 16.34
CA ALA A 528 43.50 -0.40 15.85
C ALA A 528 44.51 0.44 15.10
N ARG A 529 45.80 0.32 15.49
CA ARG A 529 46.89 0.89 14.72
C ARG A 529 47.03 0.16 13.38
N VAL A 530 47.66 0.84 12.41
CA VAL A 530 48.11 0.18 11.20
C VAL A 530 49.49 -0.49 11.45
N LYS A 531 49.81 -1.55 10.72
CA LYS A 531 51.16 -2.11 10.74
C LYS A 531 52.01 -1.30 9.76
N ILE A 532 53.09 -0.67 10.25
CA ILE A 532 54.03 0.16 9.45
C ILE A 532 55.43 -0.36 9.62
N SER A 533 56.13 -0.54 8.53
CA SER A 533 57.59 -0.77 8.50
C SER A 533 58.22 0.03 7.37
N THR A 534 59.46 0.45 7.56
CA THR A 534 60.22 1.17 6.53
C THR A 534 61.57 0.52 6.37
N ALA A 535 61.89 0.09 5.15
CA ALA A 535 63.20 -0.36 4.72
C ALA A 535 63.97 0.83 4.14
N VAL A 536 65.27 0.86 4.39
CA VAL A 536 66.19 1.87 3.86
C VAL A 536 67.17 1.18 2.95
N SER A 537 67.36 1.66 1.73
CA SER A 537 68.26 1.09 0.73
C SER A 537 69.21 2.15 0.15
N LYS A 538 70.19 1.72 -0.60
CA LYS A 538 71.28 2.51 -1.17
C LYS A 538 72.29 3.07 -0.16
N HIS A 539 72.22 2.69 1.12
CA HIS A 539 73.29 2.97 2.08
C HIS A 539 74.49 2.05 1.83
N TYR A 540 75.70 2.56 2.01
CA TYR A 540 76.90 1.76 1.82
C TYR A 540 77.30 1.01 3.11
N LYS A 541 76.87 1.49 4.28
CA LYS A 541 77.02 0.80 5.57
C LYS A 541 76.00 1.23 6.59
N THR A 542 75.93 0.51 7.70
CA THR A 542 75.20 0.92 8.94
C THR A 542 76.30 1.12 10.02
N GLY A 543 76.06 2.10 10.89
CA GLY A 543 77.02 2.38 11.96
C GLY A 543 76.37 3.28 13.03
N LYS A 544 76.98 3.29 14.22
CA LYS A 544 76.48 4.12 15.34
C LYS A 544 77.11 5.49 15.35
N ILE A 545 76.38 6.52 15.71
CA ILE A 545 76.82 7.82 16.14
C ILE A 545 76.19 8.04 17.54
N GLY A 546 77.09 7.98 18.57
CA GLY A 546 76.65 7.84 19.94
C GLY A 546 75.91 6.52 20.16
N SER A 547 74.73 6.54 20.78
CA SER A 547 73.86 5.37 21.02
C SER A 547 72.96 5.02 19.84
N THR A 548 72.85 5.89 18.82
CA THR A 548 71.82 5.77 17.74
C THR A 548 72.50 5.14 16.49
N SER A 549 71.82 4.11 15.93
CA SER A 549 72.23 3.47 14.67
C SER A 549 71.73 4.29 13.49
N TYR A 550 72.60 4.55 12.53
CA TYR A 550 72.40 5.30 11.30
C TYR A 550 72.65 4.43 10.07
N TYR A 551 71.91 4.69 9.01
CA TYR A 551 72.18 4.29 7.65
C TYR A 551 73.13 5.34 7.03
N TRP A 552 74.28 4.94 6.54
CA TRP A 552 75.31 5.84 6.03
C TRP A 552 75.29 5.92 4.51
N PHE A 553 75.24 7.15 3.99
CA PHE A 553 75.21 7.46 2.56
C PHE A 553 76.33 8.37 2.21
N HIS A 554 76.86 8.29 0.99
CA HIS A 554 77.70 9.38 0.47
C HIS A 554 76.80 10.62 0.25
N LYS A 555 77.40 11.80 0.35
CA LYS A 555 76.65 13.08 0.30
C LYS A 555 75.90 13.32 -1.00
N SER A 556 76.15 12.58 -2.08
CA SER A 556 75.53 12.60 -3.40
C SER A 556 74.65 11.38 -3.67
N THR A 557 74.50 10.47 -2.71
CA THR A 557 73.71 9.27 -2.89
C THR A 557 72.26 9.47 -2.31
N ASP A 558 71.26 9.39 -3.17
CA ASP A 558 69.85 9.52 -2.78
C ASP A 558 69.37 8.27 -2.04
N PRO A 559 68.98 8.38 -0.76
CA PRO A 559 68.35 7.29 -0.06
C PRO A 559 67.02 6.91 -0.70
N VAL A 560 66.68 5.62 -0.74
CA VAL A 560 65.39 5.14 -1.09
C VAL A 560 64.77 4.49 0.14
N LEU A 561 63.60 5.00 0.56
CA LEU A 561 62.86 4.57 1.74
C LEU A 561 61.56 3.93 1.31
N THR A 562 61.51 2.61 1.47
CA THR A 562 60.35 1.83 1.09
C THR A 562 59.49 1.54 2.32
N THR A 563 58.37 2.18 2.39
CA THR A 563 57.36 1.92 3.43
C THR A 563 56.46 0.77 3.01
N THR A 564 56.24 -0.15 3.93
CA THR A 564 55.16 -1.13 3.84
C THR A 564 54.16 -0.83 4.94
N MET A 565 52.91 -0.58 4.57
CA MET A 565 51.82 -0.27 5.48
C MET A 565 50.61 -1.14 5.16
N THR A 566 49.81 -1.51 6.16
CA THR A 566 48.58 -2.24 5.94
C THR A 566 47.72 -1.51 4.92
N TYR A 567 47.40 -2.17 3.81
CA TYR A 567 46.65 -1.56 2.69
C TYR A 567 45.21 -1.31 3.02
N TYR A 568 44.69 -0.17 2.56
CA TYR A 568 43.30 0.14 2.38
C TYR A 568 43.15 0.99 1.11
N LYS A 569 42.01 0.88 0.40
CA LYS A 569 41.81 1.61 -0.87
C LYS A 569 41.92 3.13 -0.65
N GLY A 570 42.76 3.78 -1.40
CA GLY A 570 43.00 5.23 -1.29
C GLY A 570 43.94 5.66 -0.17
N ARG A 571 44.49 4.70 0.62
CA ARG A 571 45.42 5.02 1.72
C ARG A 571 46.72 5.59 1.23
N LYS A 572 47.20 6.61 1.96
CA LYS A 572 48.47 7.26 1.76
C LYS A 572 49.35 7.14 3.02
N GLN A 573 50.65 7.01 2.87
CA GLN A 573 51.55 7.27 3.97
C GLN A 573 51.85 8.77 4.05
N ARG A 574 52.00 9.33 5.24
CA ARG A 574 52.67 10.61 5.44
C ARG A 574 54.15 10.34 5.72
N PHE A 575 55.03 10.95 4.94
CA PHE A 575 56.46 10.89 5.10
C PHE A 575 56.92 12.08 5.93
N ASP A 576 57.38 11.87 7.17
CA ASP A 576 57.84 12.91 8.07
C ASP A 576 59.38 12.94 8.04
N LEU A 577 59.97 14.03 7.59
CA LEU A 577 61.44 14.25 7.54
C LEU A 577 61.86 15.28 8.58
N GLN A 578 62.95 14.96 9.28
CA GLN A 578 63.58 15.88 10.22
C GLN A 578 65.09 15.90 9.98
N VAL A 579 65.72 17.08 10.20
CA VAL A 579 67.18 17.30 10.10
C VAL A 579 67.67 17.74 11.49
N TYR A 580 68.88 17.26 11.84
CA TYR A 580 69.55 17.55 13.11
C TYR A 580 70.49 18.74 12.97
N SER A 581 70.24 19.79 13.77
CA SER A 581 71.09 20.97 13.81
C SER A 581 71.13 21.54 15.22
N GLY A 582 72.26 22.04 15.68
CA GLY A 582 72.34 22.70 16.98
C GLY A 582 71.92 21.87 18.18
N GLY A 583 72.08 20.55 18.16
CA GLY A 583 71.64 19.67 19.25
C GLY A 583 70.14 19.25 19.22
N LYS A 584 69.35 19.69 18.24
CA LYS A 584 67.89 19.45 18.15
C LYS A 584 67.48 18.93 16.79
N TRP A 585 66.33 18.24 16.74
CA TRP A 585 65.67 17.79 15.52
C TRP A 585 64.62 18.81 15.06
N TYR A 586 64.71 19.28 13.83
CA TYR A 586 63.80 20.21 13.21
C TYR A 586 63.01 19.52 12.11
N SER A 587 61.73 19.81 12.00
CA SER A 587 60.90 19.32 10.90
C SER A 587 61.33 20.01 9.62
N ALA A 588 61.72 19.23 8.63
CA ALA A 588 62.13 19.72 7.32
C ALA A 588 60.98 19.64 6.31
N ASP A 589 60.23 18.52 6.32
CA ASP A 589 59.10 18.30 5.41
C ASP A 589 58.11 17.25 5.95
N SER A 590 56.88 17.30 5.45
CA SER A 590 55.81 16.29 5.66
C SER A 590 54.88 16.22 4.45
N GLU A 591 54.94 15.12 3.72
CA GLU A 591 54.18 14.94 2.47
C GLU A 591 53.44 13.59 2.46
N TYR A 592 52.28 13.53 1.74
CA TYR A 592 51.44 12.33 1.62
C TYR A 592 51.67 11.62 0.28
N PHE A 593 52.13 10.38 0.32
CA PHE A 593 52.38 9.53 -0.84
C PHE A 593 51.38 8.36 -0.89
N PRO A 594 50.72 8.08 -2.03
CA PRO A 594 49.80 6.97 -2.17
C PRO A 594 50.53 5.62 -2.02
N LEU A 595 49.87 4.65 -1.40
CA LEU A 595 50.33 3.26 -1.37
C LEU A 595 49.90 2.52 -2.63
N GLY A 596 50.75 1.66 -3.14
CA GLY A 596 50.36 0.64 -4.10
C GLY A 596 49.41 -0.38 -3.50
N THR A 597 48.73 -1.18 -4.33
CA THR A 597 47.79 -2.23 -3.89
C THR A 597 48.45 -3.31 -3.03
N ASP A 598 49.80 -3.44 -3.12
CA ASP A 598 50.65 -4.29 -2.26
C ASP A 598 50.96 -3.65 -0.90
N GLY A 599 50.42 -2.45 -0.62
CA GLY A 599 50.69 -1.69 0.59
C GLY A 599 52.06 -1.02 0.66
N LYS A 600 52.79 -0.93 -0.45
CA LYS A 600 54.12 -0.33 -0.49
C LYS A 600 54.11 1.04 -1.15
N CYS A 601 55.05 1.87 -0.70
CA CYS A 601 55.42 3.14 -1.32
C CYS A 601 56.92 3.39 -1.13
N ALA A 602 57.62 3.63 -2.22
CA ALA A 602 59.02 3.99 -2.21
C ALA A 602 59.19 5.49 -2.45
N VAL A 603 59.87 6.18 -1.53
CA VAL A 603 60.17 7.60 -1.62
C VAL A 603 61.69 7.72 -1.80
N ARG A 604 62.13 8.41 -2.84
CA ARG A 604 63.53 8.79 -3.06
C ARG A 604 63.75 10.16 -2.44
N LEU A 605 64.65 10.22 -1.46
CA LEU A 605 65.00 11.47 -0.81
C LEU A 605 66.27 12.02 -1.54
N GLU A 606 66.23 13.27 -1.93
CA GLU A 606 67.33 13.93 -2.55
C GLU A 606 68.53 14.05 -1.56
N ALA A 607 69.74 13.73 -2.03
CA ALA A 607 70.92 13.81 -1.22
C ALA A 607 71.28 15.28 -0.96
N PRO A 608 71.75 15.64 0.26
CA PRO A 608 72.00 17.04 0.61
C PRO A 608 73.21 17.67 -0.05
N GLY A 609 74.02 16.93 -0.79
CA GLY A 609 75.24 17.42 -1.41
C GLY A 609 76.38 17.76 -0.43
N GLN A 610 76.11 17.77 0.86
CA GLN A 610 77.01 18.13 1.96
C GLN A 610 77.25 16.95 2.90
N SER A 611 78.46 16.82 3.42
CA SER A 611 78.76 15.81 4.43
C SER A 611 78.50 16.33 5.85
N GLY A 612 78.35 15.41 6.80
CA GLY A 612 78.03 15.71 8.20
C GLY A 612 76.55 15.86 8.53
N ILE A 613 75.72 15.85 7.52
CA ILE A 613 74.22 16.00 7.71
C ILE A 613 73.66 14.74 8.38
N LYS A 614 72.92 14.95 9.46
CA LYS A 614 72.11 13.93 10.12
C LYS A 614 70.60 14.21 9.84
N ALA A 615 69.93 13.24 9.28
CA ALA A 615 68.45 13.31 9.07
C ALA A 615 67.76 12.10 9.71
N ARG A 616 66.52 12.19 9.91
CA ARG A 616 65.67 11.05 10.25
C ARG A 616 64.31 11.16 9.57
N MET A 617 63.76 10.03 9.18
CA MET A 617 62.42 9.95 8.63
C MET A 617 61.58 8.89 9.36
N ARG A 618 60.31 9.06 9.32
CA ARG A 618 59.35 8.02 9.65
C ARG A 618 58.14 8.10 8.73
N SER A 619 57.53 6.96 8.53
CA SER A 619 56.21 6.88 7.88
C SER A 619 55.12 6.94 8.93
N THR A 620 54.08 7.67 8.66
CA THR A 620 52.93 7.89 9.57
C THR A 620 51.65 7.64 8.83
N TYR A 621 50.71 6.98 9.47
CA TYR A 621 49.30 6.98 9.09
C TYR A 621 48.57 8.00 9.97
N VAL A 622 47.84 8.93 9.36
CA VAL A 622 47.05 9.95 10.04
C VAL A 622 45.59 9.68 9.68
N ASN A 623 44.77 9.32 10.67
CA ASN A 623 43.35 9.08 10.48
C ASN A 623 42.70 10.24 9.72
N GLY A 624 41.97 9.97 8.67
CA GLY A 624 41.33 10.94 7.76
C GLY A 624 42.30 11.48 6.71
N SER A 625 43.37 12.16 7.13
CA SER A 625 44.33 12.80 6.20
C SER A 625 45.13 11.80 5.34
N SER A 626 45.30 10.58 5.81
CA SER A 626 45.90 9.49 5.01
C SER A 626 44.94 8.84 4.01
N GLY A 627 43.74 9.44 3.77
CA GLY A 627 42.79 9.01 2.74
C GLY A 627 41.72 8.04 3.21
N ASP A 628 41.76 7.61 4.47
CA ASP A 628 40.71 6.79 5.09
C ASP A 628 40.62 7.02 6.61
N THR A 629 39.55 6.53 7.22
CA THR A 629 39.27 6.66 8.65
C THR A 629 39.14 5.31 9.35
N VAL A 630 39.64 4.23 8.76
CA VAL A 630 39.38 2.87 9.29
C VAL A 630 40.36 2.41 10.34
N ASN A 631 41.41 3.18 10.62
CA ASN A 631 42.40 2.90 11.67
C ASN A 631 42.74 4.17 12.46
N SER A 632 43.31 4.00 13.63
CA SER A 632 43.86 5.09 14.44
C SER A 632 45.19 5.57 13.93
N THR A 633 45.45 6.87 14.10
CA THR A 633 46.74 7.48 13.78
C THR A 633 47.90 6.68 14.37
N THR A 634 48.87 6.33 13.52
CA THR A 634 49.99 5.44 13.85
C THR A 634 51.28 5.99 13.33
N TYR A 635 52.25 6.08 14.20
CA TYR A 635 53.61 6.51 13.87
C TYR A 635 54.52 5.31 13.72
N GLY A 636 55.18 5.20 12.58
CA GLY A 636 56.26 4.23 12.38
C GLY A 636 57.55 4.61 13.13
N PRO A 637 58.52 3.68 13.23
CA PRO A 637 59.79 3.96 13.85
C PRO A 637 60.62 4.92 13.02
N TRP A 638 61.38 5.79 13.71
CA TRP A 638 62.37 6.64 13.05
C TRP A 638 63.47 5.81 12.40
N LYS A 639 63.85 6.18 11.15
CA LYS A 639 65.03 5.71 10.43
C LYS A 639 66.03 6.85 10.36
N TYR A 640 67.24 6.64 10.88
CA TYR A 640 68.23 7.66 10.99
C TYR A 640 69.20 7.53 9.83
N LEU A 641 69.45 8.63 9.16
CA LEU A 641 70.29 8.74 7.96
C LEU A 641 71.50 9.65 8.27
N TYR A 642 72.72 9.29 7.83
CA TYR A 642 73.90 10.10 7.93
C TYR A 642 74.59 10.21 6.58
N PHE A 643 74.88 11.42 6.16
CA PHE A 643 75.57 11.70 4.91
C PHE A 643 76.98 12.02 5.17
N SER A 644 77.94 11.21 4.62
CA SER A 644 79.35 11.34 4.73
C SER A 644 79.97 11.83 3.43
N LYS A 645 81.29 12.05 3.46
CA LYS A 645 82.06 12.35 2.25
C LYS A 645 81.95 11.25 1.20
#